data_bcc0086585e2aaa367b9eecabe3c6353
#
_entry.id   bcc0086585e2aaa367b9eecabe3c6353
#
_cell.length_a   1.000
_cell.length_b   1.000
_cell.length_c   1.000
_cell.angle_alpha   90.00
_cell.angle_beta   90.00
_cell.angle_gamma   90.00
#
_symmetry.space_group_name_H-M   'P 1'
#
loop_
_entity.id
_entity.type
_entity.pdbx_description
1 polymer ?
#
loop_
_entity_poly.entity_id
_entity_poly.type
_entity_poly.pdbx_seq_one_letter_code
_entity_poly.pdbx_strand_id
1 'polypeptide(L)'
;MKVLYHRLTLVACLAAVSIAVSAQLPDNVDTIADCVGAPQPSHFDMTEAWRSTVRVNNYVTPVVGDVDGDRRAEIFAVTSVHSSVGNENYYLFDRIAVFRGNDRNNPVFINTVRGRNINVSSLALAKVEVNSVDRYLIYMIGLDDGHIYAYDAASASSTPVWISTTTAYPNYNNNYEEHIYATSLNIADFNCDGHPEIYCGSRIFDAATGVFLCEIPGGHCTGSSTYNNFPQFTSVTQQLTVAANVLGDDRLELCAGLNVYNVNIHSRTNSSLNSVTVAATFTYTLPSTLWLRDGKTIVADIDQDGQLDVVTSDINGSRLQIIVWNPRSQSLIAHGGIPWVQPQNYPFVSVPLVGNIDSNPDVEIVQVTYDKITAYRLNRATNMLDIVYTTQVVDPSGGTGITLFDFNQDGIMELVYRDEENLRIMNANPYTADFDDRSVFPAYAGTGFEYPLVADVDNDYQAEIIAVGGNNNNYIERREGFLRIYKSDGAAWAPARRVWNQYAYNAVNVNENLSIPRRQFNPATFFAGNDRMLGTADDIQPFNAFLQQHTTLDRYGEPFRALPEIRDTISTFFCTGHHYLFYGTPLSVAGTYEHTVIVPNGCDSIITLILTEHPNISYSYKDTSYACEKYVFGSDSLYTSGIYRDTLVARNGCDSIVELDLTVLPSSFADSITICADRLPIAVYDTVFGTEATSGVYRVKHRCARIDLKLNIIPNIDASPPILPDEICADDRHFSIRFTKTKSNAKLPTHYKIAFDGKALRQGFADGSGRLGSASDIEVDIPDPIEPDYYQCHIELYDTAATCNTLHYDLVLPVLYSARILTQMWNDVIAVLNERYNGGYRFSDYTWYKNDIVIEGEKRSFIYIRHGQLDFGQRYRAELTRSDNGVRIKTCSIIPQYHNDITQYPTVVGSRQRFAVVSTRSLTLEIQTIAGAIVSTHKIAEGSTEIDAPEARGIYIVVMYDNRRRVDSGKIIVK
;
A
#
# COMPACT_ATOMS: atom_id res chain seq x y z
N MET A 1 16.54 -59.52 -27.39
CA MET A 1 15.68 -59.39 -26.20
C MET A 1 16.38 -58.81 -24.94
N LYS A 2 17.64 -59.14 -24.65
CA LYS A 2 18.39 -58.58 -23.51
C LYS A 2 18.80 -57.08 -23.66
N VAL A 3 18.98 -56.62 -24.88
CA VAL A 3 19.36 -55.20 -25.17
C VAL A 3 18.15 -54.26 -25.11
N LEU A 4 16.94 -54.79 -25.31
CA LEU A 4 15.71 -54.00 -25.21
C LEU A 4 15.29 -53.74 -23.73
N TYR A 5 15.64 -54.70 -22.84
CA TYR A 5 15.31 -54.58 -21.42
C TYR A 5 16.22 -53.57 -20.68
N HIS A 6 17.48 -53.40 -21.12
CA HIS A 6 18.38 -52.41 -20.55
C HIS A 6 18.07 -50.98 -20.99
N ARG A 7 17.50 -50.80 -22.21
CA ARG A 7 17.05 -49.49 -22.67
C ARG A 7 15.73 -49.04 -22.03
N LEU A 8 14.82 -49.96 -21.74
CA LEU A 8 13.58 -49.69 -21.03
C LEU A 8 13.78 -49.42 -19.53
N THR A 9 14.76 -50.06 -18.89
CA THR A 9 15.11 -49.79 -17.50
C THR A 9 15.88 -48.46 -17.35
N LEU A 10 16.71 -48.07 -18.31
CA LEU A 10 17.39 -46.77 -18.30
C LEU A 10 16.42 -45.61 -18.58
N VAL A 11 15.45 -45.79 -19.47
CA VAL A 11 14.39 -44.81 -19.75
C VAL A 11 13.40 -44.70 -18.56
N ALA A 12 13.14 -45.84 -17.87
CA ALA A 12 12.32 -45.79 -16.65
C ALA A 12 13.06 -45.17 -15.46
N CYS A 13 14.39 -45.35 -15.34
CA CYS A 13 15.17 -44.62 -14.33
C CYS A 13 15.40 -43.16 -14.67
N LEU A 14 15.55 -42.79 -15.96
CA LEU A 14 15.61 -41.40 -16.40
C LEU A 14 14.23 -40.71 -16.34
N ALA A 15 13.13 -41.43 -16.48
CA ALA A 15 11.78 -40.89 -16.28
C ALA A 15 11.39 -40.81 -14.79
N ALA A 16 12.08 -41.57 -13.90
CA ALA A 16 11.87 -41.48 -12.46
C ALA A 16 12.79 -40.45 -11.78
N VAL A 17 13.82 -39.94 -12.46
CA VAL A 17 14.68 -38.85 -12.02
C VAL A 17 14.25 -37.49 -12.60
N SER A 18 13.36 -37.48 -13.58
CA SER A 18 12.70 -36.25 -14.04
C SER A 18 11.30 -36.06 -13.45
N ILE A 19 11.02 -36.56 -12.26
CA ILE A 19 10.13 -35.85 -11.37
C ILE A 19 11.04 -34.70 -10.89
N ALA A 20 11.03 -33.64 -11.67
CA ALA A 20 11.43 -32.36 -11.18
C ALA A 20 10.84 -32.24 -9.77
N VAL A 21 11.66 -32.14 -8.78
CA VAL A 21 11.31 -31.40 -7.60
C VAL A 21 11.01 -30.01 -8.16
N SER A 22 9.77 -29.78 -8.61
CA SER A 22 9.27 -28.44 -8.64
C SER A 22 9.46 -28.01 -7.20
N ALA A 23 10.36 -27.09 -6.97
CA ALA A 23 10.49 -26.48 -5.67
C ALA A 23 9.07 -26.06 -5.30
N GLN A 24 8.48 -26.76 -4.34
CA GLN A 24 7.12 -26.46 -3.93
C GLN A 24 7.25 -25.13 -3.21
N LEU A 25 6.61 -24.11 -3.77
CA LEU A 25 6.59 -22.80 -3.12
C LEU A 25 6.12 -22.97 -1.69
N PRO A 26 6.72 -22.26 -0.74
CA PRO A 26 6.22 -22.24 0.61
C PRO A 26 4.76 -21.83 0.66
N ASP A 27 3.91 -22.59 1.35
CA ASP A 27 2.47 -22.30 1.44
C ASP A 27 2.18 -20.95 2.14
N ASN A 28 3.16 -20.41 2.84
CA ASN A 28 3.07 -19.18 3.63
C ASN A 28 3.74 -17.97 2.98
N VAL A 29 4.17 -18.06 1.74
CA VAL A 29 4.77 -16.96 0.98
C VAL A 29 3.95 -16.73 -0.28
N ASP A 30 3.45 -15.51 -0.45
CA ASP A 30 2.70 -15.14 -1.65
C ASP A 30 3.62 -15.03 -2.86
N THR A 31 3.04 -15.28 -4.02
CA THR A 31 3.67 -15.01 -5.31
C THR A 31 3.07 -13.75 -5.92
N ILE A 32 3.89 -12.92 -6.49
CA ILE A 32 3.43 -11.76 -7.26
C ILE A 32 3.10 -12.21 -8.68
N ALA A 33 1.91 -11.87 -9.15
CA ALA A 33 1.48 -12.19 -10.52
C ALA A 33 2.03 -11.18 -11.54
N ASP A 34 2.17 -9.94 -11.12
CA ASP A 34 2.58 -8.81 -11.96
C ASP A 34 3.96 -8.31 -11.56
N CYS A 35 4.70 -7.78 -12.51
CA CYS A 35 5.99 -7.17 -12.28
C CYS A 35 5.83 -5.70 -11.88
N VAL A 36 6.58 -5.29 -10.88
CA VAL A 36 6.65 -3.90 -10.42
C VAL A 36 8.01 -3.28 -10.76
N GLY A 37 8.19 -2.01 -10.47
CA GLY A 37 9.46 -1.33 -10.77
C GLY A 37 10.67 -2.02 -10.12
N ALA A 38 11.77 -2.13 -10.84
CA ALA A 38 12.99 -2.75 -10.33
C ALA A 38 13.68 -1.84 -9.31
N PRO A 39 14.09 -2.37 -8.15
CA PRO A 39 14.91 -1.64 -7.20
C PRO A 39 16.21 -1.17 -7.83
N GLN A 40 16.75 -0.04 -7.36
CA GLN A 40 18.04 0.47 -7.81
C GLN A 40 19.14 0.05 -6.84
N PRO A 41 20.26 -0.51 -7.29
CA PRO A 41 21.28 -1.11 -6.42
C PRO A 41 21.88 -0.18 -5.36
N SER A 42 21.75 1.12 -5.51
CA SER A 42 22.34 2.12 -4.60
C SER A 42 21.34 3.12 -4.03
N HIS A 43 20.03 2.91 -4.24
CA HIS A 43 19.02 3.86 -3.80
C HIS A 43 18.41 3.43 -2.46
N PHE A 44 18.84 4.08 -1.38
CA PHE A 44 18.38 3.83 -0.02
C PHE A 44 17.78 5.07 0.66
N ASP A 45 17.73 6.21 -0.05
CA ASP A 45 17.16 7.43 0.51
C ASP A 45 15.70 7.25 0.86
N MET A 46 15.34 7.63 2.09
CA MET A 46 13.99 7.48 2.62
C MET A 46 13.34 8.81 2.92
N THR A 47 12.04 8.86 2.75
CA THR A 47 11.19 9.99 3.13
C THR A 47 10.07 9.54 4.06
N GLU A 48 9.66 10.41 5.00
CA GLU A 48 8.48 10.15 5.84
C GLU A 48 7.21 10.34 5.01
N ALA A 49 6.64 9.23 4.56
CA ALA A 49 5.42 9.22 3.75
C ALA A 49 4.17 9.52 4.59
N TRP A 50 4.16 9.08 5.85
CA TRP A 50 3.04 9.28 6.74
C TRP A 50 3.46 9.26 8.22
N ARG A 51 2.71 9.97 9.05
CA ARG A 51 2.88 10.02 10.50
C ARG A 51 1.53 10.10 11.20
N SER A 52 1.36 9.32 12.28
CA SER A 52 0.12 9.31 13.07
C SER A 52 -0.18 10.66 13.71
N THR A 53 -1.46 10.95 13.83
CA THR A 53 -1.94 12.14 14.60
C THR A 53 -2.02 11.88 16.09
N VAL A 54 -2.00 10.61 16.50
CA VAL A 54 -2.06 10.18 17.89
C VAL A 54 -0.70 9.67 18.34
N ARG A 55 -0.41 9.85 19.63
CA ARG A 55 0.81 9.33 20.23
C ARG A 55 0.69 7.84 20.51
N VAL A 56 1.77 7.12 20.27
CA VAL A 56 1.91 5.69 20.54
C VAL A 56 3.12 5.45 21.43
N ASN A 57 3.18 4.30 22.03
CA ASN A 57 4.26 3.92 22.92
C ASN A 57 5.54 3.61 22.13
N ASN A 58 6.65 4.23 22.48
CA ASN A 58 7.96 4.05 21.83
C ASN A 58 8.66 2.74 22.19
N TYR A 59 8.18 1.98 23.16
CA TYR A 59 8.80 0.72 23.61
C TYR A 59 8.08 -0.53 23.13
N VAL A 60 7.02 -0.38 22.35
CA VAL A 60 6.23 -1.50 21.83
C VAL A 60 6.33 -1.53 20.32
N THR A 61 6.82 -2.64 19.82
CA THR A 61 6.81 -2.92 18.38
C THR A 61 5.38 -3.07 17.90
N PRO A 62 4.93 -2.32 16.89
CA PRO A 62 3.63 -2.51 16.26
C PRO A 62 3.50 -3.90 15.63
N VAL A 63 2.28 -4.31 15.30
CA VAL A 63 2.04 -5.45 14.40
C VAL A 63 1.25 -5.01 13.19
N VAL A 64 1.45 -5.71 12.09
CA VAL A 64 0.94 -5.35 10.76
C VAL A 64 0.24 -6.56 10.15
N GLY A 65 -0.90 -6.32 9.52
CA GLY A 65 -1.59 -7.34 8.72
C GLY A 65 -2.95 -6.87 8.22
N ASP A 66 -3.36 -7.39 7.08
CA ASP A 66 -4.66 -7.11 6.47
C ASP A 66 -5.76 -7.90 7.18
N VAL A 67 -6.60 -7.21 7.96
CA VAL A 67 -7.68 -7.83 8.74
C VAL A 67 -9.07 -7.56 8.16
N ASP A 68 -9.22 -6.71 7.15
CA ASP A 68 -10.50 -6.42 6.51
C ASP A 68 -10.57 -6.89 5.04
N GLY A 69 -9.47 -7.38 4.49
CA GLY A 69 -9.38 -7.99 3.17
C GLY A 69 -9.28 -7.00 2.02
N ASP A 70 -8.96 -5.73 2.30
CA ASP A 70 -8.81 -4.70 1.27
C ASP A 70 -7.40 -4.68 0.63
N ARG A 71 -6.51 -5.57 1.06
CA ARG A 71 -5.11 -5.75 0.70
C ARG A 71 -4.17 -4.65 1.18
N ARG A 72 -4.63 -3.70 1.95
CA ARG A 72 -3.82 -2.68 2.61
C ARG A 72 -3.73 -3.03 4.09
N ALA A 73 -2.53 -3.32 4.55
CA ALA A 73 -2.37 -3.81 5.90
C ALA A 73 -2.71 -2.75 6.96
N GLU A 74 -3.45 -3.15 7.98
CA GLU A 74 -3.65 -2.40 9.19
C GLU A 74 -2.40 -2.43 10.06
N ILE A 75 -2.15 -1.32 10.75
CA ILE A 75 -1.09 -1.23 11.75
C ILE A 75 -1.71 -1.08 13.12
N PHE A 76 -1.33 -1.96 14.03
CA PHE A 76 -1.79 -1.96 15.42
C PHE A 76 -0.66 -1.50 16.32
N ALA A 77 -0.88 -0.40 17.05
CA ALA A 77 0.10 0.15 17.97
C ALA A 77 -0.54 0.50 19.31
N VAL A 78 0.18 0.26 20.40
CA VAL A 78 -0.30 0.60 21.75
C VAL A 78 -0.20 2.11 21.94
N THR A 79 -1.28 2.75 22.37
CA THR A 79 -1.25 4.17 22.75
C THR A 79 -0.73 4.33 24.17
N SER A 80 -0.11 5.46 24.42
CA SER A 80 0.41 5.84 25.73
C SER A 80 -0.16 7.18 26.12
N VAL A 81 -0.53 7.31 27.39
CA VAL A 81 -0.99 8.58 27.97
C VAL A 81 -0.15 8.87 29.19
N HIS A 82 0.56 9.97 29.15
CA HIS A 82 1.29 10.45 30.30
C HIS A 82 0.31 10.93 31.41
N SER A 83 0.39 10.31 32.58
CA SER A 83 -0.39 10.69 33.76
C SER A 83 0.55 10.96 34.93
N SER A 84 0.43 12.12 35.54
CA SER A 84 1.13 12.44 36.77
C SER A 84 0.14 12.31 37.93
N VAL A 85 0.39 11.36 38.83
CA VAL A 85 -0.37 11.21 40.08
C VAL A 85 0.61 11.28 41.25
N GLY A 86 0.55 12.35 42.03
CA GLY A 86 1.53 12.60 43.07
C GLY A 86 2.90 13.06 42.56
N ASN A 87 3.96 12.45 43.06
CA ASN A 87 5.35 12.71 42.62
C ASN A 87 5.86 11.74 41.56
N GLU A 88 5.03 10.85 41.07
CA GLU A 88 5.40 9.81 40.13
C GLU A 88 4.74 10.06 38.77
N ASN A 89 5.53 9.93 37.71
CA ASN A 89 5.09 10.03 36.33
C ASN A 89 4.85 8.61 35.80
N TYR A 90 3.59 8.28 35.48
CA TYR A 90 3.24 7.00 34.93
C TYR A 90 2.82 7.13 33.46
N TYR A 91 3.13 6.11 32.67
CA TYR A 91 2.59 5.92 31.34
C TYR A 91 1.48 4.89 31.42
N LEU A 92 0.27 5.28 31.10
CA LEU A 92 -0.89 4.42 31.13
C LEU A 92 -1.16 3.87 29.72
N PHE A 93 -1.27 2.56 29.62
CA PHE A 93 -1.83 1.90 28.45
C PHE A 93 -3.30 1.69 28.67
N ASP A 94 -4.10 2.16 27.75
CA ASP A 94 -5.53 2.00 27.81
C ASP A 94 -6.16 1.60 26.49
N ARG A 95 -5.37 1.59 25.40
CA ARG A 95 -5.90 1.37 24.07
C ARG A 95 -4.84 0.83 23.11
N ILE A 96 -5.31 0.03 22.15
CA ILE A 96 -4.61 -0.23 20.90
C ILE A 96 -5.20 0.68 19.84
N ALA A 97 -4.39 1.50 19.19
CA ALA A 97 -4.77 2.24 17.99
C ALA A 97 -4.67 1.33 16.77
N VAL A 98 -5.73 1.27 16.00
CA VAL A 98 -5.83 0.53 14.74
C VAL A 98 -5.80 1.56 13.61
N PHE A 99 -4.71 1.61 12.89
CA PHE A 99 -4.53 2.49 11.73
C PHE A 99 -4.90 1.70 10.47
N ARG A 100 -6.11 1.93 9.95
CA ARG A 100 -6.60 1.19 8.78
C ARG A 100 -5.87 1.60 7.50
N GLY A 101 -5.60 0.63 6.65
CA GLY A 101 -4.88 0.86 5.40
C GLY A 101 -5.49 1.93 4.51
N ASN A 102 -6.82 2.02 4.49
CA ASN A 102 -7.59 2.98 3.70
C ASN A 102 -7.86 4.33 4.42
N ASP A 103 -7.71 4.41 5.74
CA ASP A 103 -7.92 5.66 6.53
C ASP A 103 -7.01 5.71 7.77
N ARG A 104 -5.70 5.81 7.58
CA ARG A 104 -4.72 5.89 8.67
C ARG A 104 -4.82 7.15 9.52
N ASN A 105 -5.42 8.22 9.00
CA ASN A 105 -5.54 9.50 9.72
C ASN A 105 -6.63 9.49 10.79
N ASN A 106 -7.54 8.53 10.74
CA ASN A 106 -8.64 8.35 11.66
C ASN A 106 -8.57 7.00 12.38
N PRO A 107 -7.61 6.78 13.28
CA PRO A 107 -7.46 5.50 13.93
C PRO A 107 -8.70 5.14 14.76
N VAL A 108 -9.08 3.89 14.70
CA VAL A 108 -10.07 3.30 15.57
C VAL A 108 -9.36 2.75 16.81
N PHE A 109 -10.02 2.75 17.96
CA PHE A 109 -9.40 2.34 19.20
C PHE A 109 -10.08 1.14 19.83
N ILE A 110 -9.29 0.13 20.15
CA ILE A 110 -9.67 -0.96 21.03
C ILE A 110 -9.30 -0.51 22.45
N ASN A 111 -10.28 -0.23 23.29
CA ASN A 111 -10.03 0.10 24.69
C ASN A 111 -9.65 -1.20 25.42
N THR A 112 -8.52 -1.20 26.06
CA THR A 112 -7.96 -2.38 26.74
C THR A 112 -8.04 -2.20 28.25
N VAL A 113 -7.70 -3.24 28.99
CA VAL A 113 -7.53 -3.15 30.44
C VAL A 113 -6.37 -2.24 30.74
N ARG A 114 -6.56 -1.23 31.60
CA ARG A 114 -5.54 -0.30 31.98
C ARG A 114 -4.34 -1.01 32.60
N GLY A 115 -3.15 -0.70 32.10
CA GLY A 115 -1.90 -1.15 32.68
C GLY A 115 -1.06 0.03 33.13
N ARG A 116 -0.39 -0.13 34.25
CA ARG A 116 0.65 0.80 34.71
C ARG A 116 1.98 0.16 34.36
N ASN A 117 2.70 0.67 33.46
CA ASN A 117 4.16 0.69 33.37
C ASN A 117 4.74 0.67 31.94
N ILE A 118 6.01 0.98 31.88
CA ILE A 118 6.76 1.42 30.71
C ILE A 118 7.09 0.28 29.75
N ASN A 119 7.05 -0.96 30.22
CA ASN A 119 7.61 -2.10 29.50
C ASN A 119 6.51 -3.10 29.18
N VAL A 120 5.99 -2.97 28.01
CA VAL A 120 4.75 -3.57 27.58
C VAL A 120 4.98 -4.92 26.94
N SER A 121 4.02 -5.80 27.12
CA SER A 121 3.90 -6.99 26.32
C SER A 121 3.84 -6.64 24.84
N SER A 122 4.52 -7.40 24.02
CA SER A 122 4.33 -7.38 22.59
C SER A 122 2.88 -7.71 22.23
N LEU A 123 2.42 -7.19 21.10
CA LEU A 123 1.19 -7.62 20.47
C LEU A 123 1.42 -8.90 19.66
N ALA A 124 0.37 -9.71 19.47
CA ALA A 124 0.35 -10.74 18.45
C ALA A 124 -0.98 -10.67 17.69
N LEU A 125 -0.95 -10.97 16.40
CA LEU A 125 -2.08 -10.87 15.49
C LEU A 125 -2.19 -12.15 14.69
N ALA A 126 -3.38 -12.76 14.63
CA ALA A 126 -3.60 -13.93 13.81
C ALA A 126 -5.07 -14.10 13.41
N LYS A 127 -5.26 -14.78 12.29
CA LYS A 127 -6.55 -15.32 11.87
C LYS A 127 -6.74 -16.71 12.47
N VAL A 128 -7.76 -16.89 13.30
CA VAL A 128 -8.07 -18.14 13.98
C VAL A 128 -9.56 -18.48 13.88
N GLU A 129 -9.88 -19.76 13.92
CA GLU A 129 -11.27 -20.23 13.94
C GLU A 129 -11.84 -20.18 15.37
N VAL A 130 -12.80 -19.29 15.63
CA VAL A 130 -13.53 -19.18 16.89
C VAL A 130 -14.99 -19.58 16.68
N ASN A 131 -15.43 -20.66 17.32
CA ASN A 131 -16.80 -21.20 17.17
C ASN A 131 -17.18 -21.45 15.70
N SER A 132 -16.29 -22.07 14.93
CA SER A 132 -16.45 -22.35 13.49
C SER A 132 -16.60 -21.11 12.60
N VAL A 133 -16.08 -19.98 13.05
CA VAL A 133 -16.01 -18.72 12.28
C VAL A 133 -14.58 -18.20 12.34
N ASP A 134 -14.02 -17.93 11.18
CA ASP A 134 -12.73 -17.27 11.08
C ASP A 134 -12.80 -15.85 11.64
N ARG A 135 -11.87 -15.53 12.54
CA ARG A 135 -11.72 -14.19 13.13
C ARG A 135 -10.28 -13.75 13.13
N TYR A 136 -10.05 -12.49 12.94
CA TYR A 136 -8.78 -11.85 13.16
C TYR A 136 -8.70 -11.40 14.61
N LEU A 137 -7.83 -12.02 15.39
CA LEU A 137 -7.66 -11.69 16.81
C LEU A 137 -6.34 -10.99 17.05
N ILE A 138 -6.40 -9.88 17.80
CA ILE A 138 -5.23 -9.24 18.36
C ILE A 138 -5.14 -9.56 19.84
N TYR A 139 -3.95 -9.99 20.24
CA TYR A 139 -3.66 -10.48 21.59
C TYR A 139 -2.73 -9.52 22.31
N MET A 140 -2.98 -9.34 23.60
CA MET A 140 -2.11 -8.60 24.50
C MET A 140 -2.19 -9.15 25.92
N ILE A 141 -1.18 -8.86 26.72
CA ILE A 141 -1.19 -9.22 28.16
C ILE A 141 -1.66 -8.02 28.95
N GLY A 142 -2.65 -8.23 29.81
CA GLY A 142 -3.07 -7.24 30.79
C GLY A 142 -2.03 -7.08 31.88
N LEU A 143 -1.48 -5.88 32.04
CA LEU A 143 -0.38 -5.65 32.98
C LEU A 143 -0.87 -5.57 34.45
N ASP A 144 -2.14 -5.29 34.68
CA ASP A 144 -2.69 -5.23 36.04
C ASP A 144 -3.02 -6.62 36.62
N ASP A 145 -3.29 -7.60 35.78
CA ASP A 145 -3.75 -8.93 36.20
C ASP A 145 -2.94 -10.11 35.56
N GLY A 146 -2.09 -9.81 34.56
CA GLY A 146 -1.24 -10.80 33.93
C GLY A 146 -1.96 -11.77 33.00
N HIS A 147 -3.23 -11.58 32.70
CA HIS A 147 -3.97 -12.42 31.77
C HIS A 147 -3.75 -12.00 30.32
N ILE A 148 -3.90 -12.95 29.38
CA ILE A 148 -3.91 -12.66 27.95
C ILE A 148 -5.36 -12.27 27.59
N TYR A 149 -5.50 -11.19 26.84
CA TYR A 149 -6.73 -10.70 26.27
C TYR A 149 -6.69 -10.84 24.76
N ALA A 150 -7.76 -11.36 24.18
CA ALA A 150 -7.96 -11.40 22.74
C ALA A 150 -9.11 -10.48 22.34
N TYR A 151 -8.86 -9.59 21.41
CA TYR A 151 -9.86 -8.69 20.85
C TYR A 151 -10.07 -8.97 19.36
N ASP A 152 -11.26 -8.70 18.86
CA ASP A 152 -11.56 -8.79 17.43
C ASP A 152 -10.91 -7.60 16.70
N ALA A 153 -9.88 -7.87 15.92
CA ALA A 153 -9.07 -6.88 15.23
C ALA A 153 -9.83 -6.23 14.06
N ALA A 154 -10.60 -7.00 13.31
CA ALA A 154 -11.33 -6.51 12.14
C ALA A 154 -12.41 -5.50 12.51
N SER A 155 -13.19 -5.78 13.56
CA SER A 155 -14.21 -4.87 14.06
C SER A 155 -13.68 -3.81 15.04
N ALA A 156 -12.43 -3.95 15.49
CA ALA A 156 -11.82 -3.12 16.54
C ALA A 156 -12.68 -3.03 17.81
N SER A 157 -13.29 -4.16 18.19
CA SER A 157 -14.18 -4.23 19.36
C SER A 157 -13.39 -4.14 20.66
N SER A 158 -13.82 -3.28 21.56
CA SER A 158 -13.23 -3.16 22.91
C SER A 158 -13.74 -4.24 23.88
N THR A 159 -14.65 -5.09 23.47
CA THR A 159 -15.08 -6.25 24.28
C THR A 159 -14.18 -7.44 23.93
N PRO A 160 -13.42 -7.99 24.87
CA PRO A 160 -12.61 -9.17 24.60
C PRO A 160 -13.46 -10.32 24.06
N VAL A 161 -12.95 -11.02 23.06
CA VAL A 161 -13.50 -12.30 22.58
C VAL A 161 -13.33 -13.36 23.66
N TRP A 162 -12.17 -13.31 24.32
CA TRP A 162 -11.88 -14.13 25.49
C TRP A 162 -10.77 -13.50 26.36
N ILE A 163 -10.68 -13.96 27.60
CA ILE A 163 -9.59 -13.68 28.55
C ILE A 163 -9.02 -15.04 28.97
N SER A 164 -7.69 -15.14 29.05
CA SER A 164 -7.04 -16.44 29.37
C SER A 164 -7.47 -16.97 30.73
N THR A 165 -7.49 -18.28 30.84
CA THR A 165 -7.94 -18.97 32.07
C THR A 165 -6.94 -18.88 33.24
N THR A 166 -5.67 -18.57 32.89
CA THR A 166 -4.60 -18.32 33.89
C THR A 166 -3.74 -17.16 33.41
N THR A 167 -2.87 -16.65 34.24
CA THR A 167 -1.91 -15.59 33.88
C THR A 167 -0.90 -16.08 32.83
N ALA A 168 -0.38 -15.16 32.03
CA ALA A 168 0.58 -15.43 30.96
C ALA A 168 1.91 -16.05 31.47
N TYR A 169 2.26 -15.80 32.73
CA TYR A 169 3.48 -16.35 33.33
C TYR A 169 3.25 -16.84 34.78
N PRO A 170 4.08 -17.82 35.18
CA PRO A 170 4.05 -18.30 36.56
C PRO A 170 4.43 -17.17 37.54
N ASN A 171 3.85 -17.21 38.74
CA ASN A 171 4.16 -16.30 39.85
C ASN A 171 3.94 -14.80 39.57
N TYR A 172 2.97 -14.49 38.74
CA TYR A 172 2.53 -13.10 38.60
C TYR A 172 2.12 -12.57 40.00
N ASN A 173 2.80 -11.56 40.47
CA ASN A 173 2.45 -10.88 41.71
C ASN A 173 2.26 -9.39 41.40
N ASN A 174 1.26 -8.74 42.00
CA ASN A 174 0.91 -7.33 41.77
C ASN A 174 1.90 -6.30 42.34
N ASN A 175 3.13 -6.68 42.69
CA ASN A 175 4.14 -5.76 43.17
C ASN A 175 4.77 -5.05 41.98
N TYR A 176 4.41 -3.80 41.80
CA TYR A 176 4.71 -2.95 40.63
C TYR A 176 6.20 -2.66 40.38
N GLU A 177 7.09 -3.01 41.28
CA GLU A 177 8.53 -2.71 41.17
C GLU A 177 9.37 -3.87 40.60
N GLU A 178 8.78 -5.04 40.40
CA GLU A 178 9.52 -6.27 40.05
C GLU A 178 9.18 -6.82 38.65
N HIS A 179 8.40 -6.13 37.79
CA HIS A 179 7.74 -6.78 36.67
C HIS A 179 8.34 -6.47 35.32
N ILE A 180 8.70 -7.52 34.77
CA ILE A 180 8.63 -8.06 33.41
C ILE A 180 8.76 -7.00 32.35
N TYR A 181 9.98 -6.69 32.04
CA TYR A 181 10.37 -5.99 30.86
C TYR A 181 10.33 -6.98 29.68
N ALA A 182 9.45 -6.72 28.70
CA ALA A 182 9.35 -7.38 27.41
C ALA A 182 9.17 -8.92 27.44
N THR A 183 7.98 -9.35 27.75
CA THR A 183 7.54 -10.70 27.43
C THR A 183 7.07 -10.75 26.00
N SER A 184 7.65 -11.63 25.17
CA SER A 184 7.15 -11.85 23.86
C SER A 184 5.90 -12.73 23.89
N LEU A 185 4.82 -12.22 23.30
CA LEU A 185 3.60 -12.96 23.03
C LEU A 185 3.65 -13.43 21.59
N ASN A 186 3.64 -14.74 21.37
CA ASN A 186 3.86 -15.34 20.06
C ASN A 186 2.81 -16.42 19.78
N ILE A 187 2.64 -16.77 18.52
CA ILE A 187 1.63 -17.73 18.07
C ILE A 187 2.24 -18.74 17.10
N ALA A 188 1.86 -20.02 17.23
CA ALA A 188 2.30 -21.13 16.38
C ALA A 188 1.31 -22.29 16.47
N ASP A 189 1.31 -23.20 15.49
CA ASP A 189 0.60 -24.48 15.53
C ASP A 189 1.59 -25.60 15.87
N PHE A 190 1.76 -25.91 17.16
CA PHE A 190 2.76 -26.86 17.63
C PHE A 190 2.47 -28.31 17.23
N ASN A 191 1.22 -28.68 17.15
CA ASN A 191 0.79 -30.07 16.91
C ASN A 191 0.29 -30.32 15.48
N CYS A 192 0.35 -29.32 14.58
CA CYS A 192 -0.07 -29.39 13.18
C CYS A 192 -1.57 -29.70 12.97
N ASP A 193 -2.42 -29.38 13.94
CA ASP A 193 -3.85 -29.68 13.86
C ASP A 193 -4.68 -28.58 13.16
N GLY A 194 -4.09 -27.43 12.88
CA GLY A 194 -4.71 -26.27 12.26
C GLY A 194 -5.42 -25.35 13.26
N HIS A 195 -5.21 -25.56 14.54
CA HIS A 195 -5.69 -24.71 15.62
C HIS A 195 -4.49 -24.18 16.41
N PRO A 196 -4.00 -23.01 16.08
CA PRO A 196 -2.75 -22.52 16.64
C PRO A 196 -2.85 -22.23 18.15
N GLU A 197 -1.71 -22.27 18.78
CA GLU A 197 -1.51 -21.91 20.18
C GLU A 197 -0.85 -20.54 20.29
N ILE A 198 -1.27 -19.77 21.30
CA ILE A 198 -0.52 -18.60 21.73
C ILE A 198 0.37 -18.96 22.92
N TYR A 199 1.60 -18.47 22.90
CA TYR A 199 2.55 -18.79 23.94
C TYR A 199 3.33 -17.58 24.43
N CYS A 200 3.72 -17.62 25.69
CA CYS A 200 4.45 -16.59 26.38
C CYS A 200 5.48 -17.24 27.32
N GLY A 201 6.76 -17.14 26.95
CA GLY A 201 7.82 -17.81 27.68
C GLY A 201 7.56 -19.31 27.82
N SER A 202 7.21 -19.76 29.03
CA SER A 202 6.99 -21.18 29.35
C SER A 202 5.56 -21.67 29.19
N ARG A 203 4.56 -20.77 29.03
CA ARG A 203 3.13 -21.10 29.03
C ARG A 203 2.51 -21.06 27.66
N ILE A 204 1.62 -22.04 27.42
CA ILE A 204 0.97 -22.25 26.12
C ILE A 204 -0.54 -22.26 26.34
N PHE A 205 -1.27 -21.58 25.48
CA PHE A 205 -2.73 -21.41 25.54
C PHE A 205 -3.33 -21.66 24.15
N ASP A 206 -4.58 -22.10 24.12
CA ASP A 206 -5.35 -22.17 22.87
C ASP A 206 -5.66 -20.76 22.36
N ALA A 207 -5.25 -20.47 21.14
CA ALA A 207 -5.37 -19.13 20.57
C ALA A 207 -6.82 -18.71 20.29
N ALA A 208 -7.74 -19.64 20.12
CA ALA A 208 -9.14 -19.37 19.86
C ALA A 208 -9.99 -19.15 21.12
N THR A 209 -9.54 -19.66 22.28
CA THR A 209 -10.36 -19.70 23.50
C THR A 209 -9.68 -19.16 24.75
N GLY A 210 -8.35 -18.99 24.74
CA GLY A 210 -7.55 -18.58 25.91
C GLY A 210 -7.46 -19.64 27.01
N VAL A 211 -7.81 -20.87 26.72
CA VAL A 211 -7.65 -21.99 27.65
C VAL A 211 -6.16 -22.30 27.82
N PHE A 212 -5.69 -22.34 29.05
CA PHE A 212 -4.36 -22.81 29.40
C PHE A 212 -4.20 -24.28 28.99
N LEU A 213 -3.18 -24.60 28.24
CA LEU A 213 -2.93 -25.94 27.69
C LEU A 213 -1.84 -26.69 28.45
N CYS A 214 -0.65 -26.09 28.57
CA CYS A 214 0.49 -26.69 29.24
C CYS A 214 1.57 -25.62 29.51
N GLU A 215 2.61 -26.03 30.28
CA GLU A 215 3.78 -25.19 30.54
C GLU A 215 5.05 -26.04 30.66
N ILE A 216 6.22 -25.40 30.46
CA ILE A 216 7.50 -26.03 30.75
C ILE A 216 7.56 -26.39 32.23
N PRO A 217 7.85 -27.67 32.61
CA PRO A 217 7.90 -28.10 33.98
C PRO A 217 8.86 -27.26 34.84
N GLY A 218 8.36 -26.78 35.97
CA GLY A 218 9.15 -25.98 36.91
C GLY A 218 9.28 -24.50 36.57
N GLY A 219 8.65 -24.05 35.44
CA GLY A 219 8.69 -22.66 35.01
C GLY A 219 10.07 -22.11 34.69
N HIS A 220 11.05 -23.01 34.49
CA HIS A 220 12.45 -22.70 34.18
C HIS A 220 12.70 -22.86 32.68
N CYS A 221 13.82 -22.33 32.22
CA CYS A 221 14.23 -22.39 30.83
C CYS A 221 13.26 -21.63 29.88
N THR A 222 13.26 -20.36 30.03
CA THR A 222 12.30 -19.48 29.36
C THR A 222 12.96 -18.58 28.32
N GLY A 223 14.22 -18.90 27.94
CA GLY A 223 14.97 -17.97 27.09
C GLY A 223 15.25 -16.65 27.82
N SER A 224 15.45 -16.69 29.15
CA SER A 224 15.52 -15.52 29.97
C SER A 224 16.94 -15.16 30.37
N SER A 225 17.33 -13.93 30.19
CA SER A 225 18.49 -13.35 30.83
C SER A 225 18.09 -12.80 32.20
N THR A 226 18.54 -13.43 33.29
CA THR A 226 18.31 -12.93 34.65
C THR A 226 19.40 -11.95 35.04
N TYR A 227 18.98 -10.77 35.46
CA TYR A 227 19.88 -9.74 35.93
C TYR A 227 19.83 -9.65 37.48
N ASN A 228 20.78 -10.30 38.17
CA ASN A 228 20.79 -10.41 39.65
C ASN A 228 21.61 -9.33 40.36
N ASN A 229 22.21 -8.36 39.67
CA ASN A 229 23.16 -7.44 40.30
C ASN A 229 22.71 -5.97 40.44
N PHE A 230 21.44 -5.66 40.13
CA PHE A 230 20.92 -4.32 40.39
C PHE A 230 19.94 -4.35 41.58
N PRO A 231 20.25 -3.66 42.66
CA PRO A 231 19.36 -3.59 43.85
C PRO A 231 18.00 -2.95 43.59
N GLN A 232 17.83 -2.29 42.43
CA GLN A 232 16.59 -1.61 42.03
C GLN A 232 15.75 -2.46 41.01
N PHE A 233 16.29 -3.58 40.44
CA PHE A 233 15.62 -4.41 39.50
C PHE A 233 15.82 -5.89 39.87
N THR A 234 15.01 -6.38 40.80
CA THR A 234 15.22 -7.68 41.40
C THR A 234 14.92 -8.89 40.49
N SER A 235 14.34 -8.70 39.34
CA SER A 235 14.22 -9.77 38.32
C SER A 235 13.70 -9.22 36.97
N VAL A 236 14.56 -8.62 36.15
CA VAL A 236 14.20 -8.34 34.77
C VAL A 236 14.43 -9.61 33.94
N THR A 237 13.38 -10.33 33.66
CA THR A 237 13.44 -11.52 32.83
C THR A 237 12.87 -11.19 31.44
N GLN A 238 13.75 -11.03 30.46
CA GLN A 238 13.34 -10.99 29.07
C GLN A 238 13.15 -12.42 28.58
N GLN A 239 11.91 -12.86 28.47
CA GLN A 239 11.60 -14.19 27.99
C GLN A 239 11.39 -14.15 26.47
N LEU A 240 12.27 -14.77 25.71
CA LEU A 240 12.09 -15.01 24.28
C LEU A 240 12.30 -16.50 24.01
N THR A 241 11.19 -17.17 23.83
CA THR A 241 11.13 -18.55 23.31
C THR A 241 10.57 -18.49 21.90
N VAL A 242 10.99 -19.41 21.04
CA VAL A 242 10.58 -19.44 19.65
C VAL A 242 10.10 -20.84 19.24
N ALA A 243 9.06 -20.87 18.40
CA ALA A 243 8.53 -22.10 17.84
C ALA A 243 9.15 -22.35 16.47
N ALA A 244 9.82 -23.51 16.31
CA ALA A 244 10.39 -23.88 15.02
C ALA A 244 10.55 -25.41 14.92
N ASN A 245 10.53 -25.94 13.70
CA ASN A 245 10.83 -27.35 13.43
C ASN A 245 12.33 -27.56 13.38
N VAL A 246 12.98 -27.76 14.53
CA VAL A 246 14.42 -27.95 14.62
C VAL A 246 14.81 -29.45 14.66
N LEU A 247 13.87 -30.35 14.94
CA LEU A 247 14.13 -31.78 14.95
C LEU A 247 13.76 -32.50 13.65
N GLY A 248 13.00 -31.82 12.77
CA GLY A 248 12.71 -32.28 11.42
C GLY A 248 11.62 -33.36 11.32
N ASP A 249 10.65 -33.34 12.22
CA ASP A 249 9.52 -34.28 12.25
C ASP A 249 8.16 -33.65 11.89
N ASP A 250 8.15 -32.49 11.25
CA ASP A 250 7.00 -31.68 10.86
C ASP A 250 6.32 -30.91 12.01
N ARG A 251 6.56 -31.26 13.27
CA ARG A 251 6.05 -30.54 14.44
C ARG A 251 6.97 -29.38 14.80
N LEU A 252 6.42 -28.45 15.53
CA LEU A 252 7.21 -27.35 16.06
C LEU A 252 7.64 -27.64 17.48
N GLU A 253 8.93 -27.50 17.74
CA GLU A 253 9.48 -27.48 19.08
C GLU A 253 9.44 -26.06 19.63
N LEU A 254 9.35 -25.95 20.95
CA LEU A 254 9.57 -24.71 21.69
C LEU A 254 11.07 -24.64 22.06
N CYS A 255 11.78 -23.74 21.38
CA CYS A 255 13.21 -23.52 21.64
C CYS A 255 13.38 -22.44 22.70
N ALA A 256 14.13 -22.74 23.75
CA ALA A 256 14.38 -21.88 24.90
C ALA A 256 15.83 -21.99 25.37
N GLY A 257 16.70 -21.17 24.81
CA GLY A 257 18.12 -21.14 25.16
C GLY A 257 18.85 -22.45 24.93
N LEU A 258 19.18 -23.12 26.03
CA LEU A 258 19.93 -24.36 26.01
C LEU A 258 19.07 -25.63 25.97
N ASN A 259 17.76 -25.46 25.82
CA ASN A 259 16.81 -26.56 25.75
C ASN A 259 15.85 -26.40 24.58
N VAL A 260 15.44 -27.54 24.05
CA VAL A 260 14.38 -27.68 23.05
C VAL A 260 13.33 -28.60 23.61
N TYR A 261 12.07 -28.22 23.51
CA TYR A 261 10.94 -28.93 24.11
C TYR A 261 9.95 -29.39 23.07
N ASN A 262 9.49 -30.65 23.17
CA ASN A 262 8.30 -31.10 22.49
C ASN A 262 7.07 -30.57 23.23
N VAL A 263 6.15 -29.96 22.49
CA VAL A 263 4.84 -29.52 22.97
C VAL A 263 3.80 -30.52 22.53
N ASN A 264 3.27 -31.28 23.48
CA ASN A 264 2.33 -32.37 23.23
C ASN A 264 0.92 -31.95 23.63
N ILE A 265 0.10 -31.54 22.65
CA ILE A 265 -1.29 -31.12 22.83
C ILE A 265 -2.21 -32.20 22.32
N HIS A 266 -2.95 -32.81 23.24
CA HIS A 266 -3.95 -33.87 22.99
C HIS A 266 -5.38 -33.36 23.24
N SER A 267 -5.53 -32.20 23.87
CA SER A 267 -6.82 -31.63 24.17
C SER A 267 -6.74 -30.10 24.25
N ARG A 268 -7.60 -29.43 23.54
CA ARG A 268 -7.75 -27.97 23.59
C ARG A 268 -8.54 -27.45 24.81
N THR A 269 -9.13 -28.36 25.59
CA THR A 269 -10.02 -27.99 26.70
C THR A 269 -9.60 -28.62 28.05
N ASN A 270 -8.71 -29.59 28.05
CA ASN A 270 -8.25 -30.27 29.25
C ASN A 270 -6.71 -30.30 29.32
N SER A 271 -6.12 -29.40 30.06
CA SER A 271 -4.68 -29.24 30.22
C SER A 271 -4.00 -30.48 30.82
N SER A 272 -4.71 -31.30 31.59
CA SER A 272 -4.13 -32.51 32.20
C SER A 272 -3.73 -33.61 31.20
N LEU A 273 -4.21 -33.50 29.97
CA LEU A 273 -3.87 -34.41 28.87
C LEU A 273 -2.67 -33.91 28.04
N ASN A 274 -2.22 -32.69 28.28
CA ASN A 274 -1.16 -32.04 27.54
C ASN A 274 0.11 -32.00 28.36
N SER A 275 1.25 -31.89 27.70
CA SER A 275 2.56 -31.84 28.37
C SER A 275 3.60 -31.13 27.50
N VAL A 276 4.58 -30.56 28.18
CA VAL A 276 5.82 -30.09 27.57
C VAL A 276 6.93 -31.00 28.08
N THR A 277 7.71 -31.59 27.20
CA THR A 277 8.78 -32.50 27.54
C THR A 277 10.10 -32.10 26.89
N VAL A 278 11.22 -32.29 27.57
CA VAL A 278 12.54 -32.00 27.00
C VAL A 278 12.80 -32.95 25.82
N ALA A 279 13.07 -32.37 24.66
CA ALA A 279 13.42 -33.08 23.44
C ALA A 279 14.94 -33.10 23.21
N ALA A 280 15.61 -31.99 23.43
CA ALA A 280 17.06 -31.86 23.34
C ALA A 280 17.58 -30.90 24.40
N THR A 281 18.78 -31.13 24.90
CA THR A 281 19.46 -30.26 25.86
C THR A 281 20.91 -30.10 25.43
N PHE A 282 21.39 -28.88 25.43
CA PHE A 282 22.81 -28.60 25.20
C PHE A 282 23.65 -29.10 26.39
N THR A 283 24.50 -30.10 26.17
CA THR A 283 25.29 -30.80 27.22
C THR A 283 26.79 -30.62 27.10
N TYR A 284 27.23 -29.79 26.18
CA TYR A 284 28.64 -29.57 25.90
C TYR A 284 29.36 -28.94 27.12
N THR A 285 30.55 -29.43 27.46
CA THR A 285 31.37 -28.83 28.51
C THR A 285 32.11 -27.62 27.97
N LEU A 286 31.61 -26.45 28.31
CA LEU A 286 32.25 -25.19 27.93
C LEU A 286 33.55 -24.95 28.74
N PRO A 287 34.52 -24.20 28.18
CA PRO A 287 35.63 -23.67 28.94
C PRO A 287 35.15 -22.93 30.21
N SER A 288 35.94 -22.96 31.29
CA SER A 288 35.59 -22.36 32.59
C SER A 288 35.32 -20.82 32.54
N THR A 289 35.64 -20.20 31.44
CA THR A 289 35.38 -18.76 31.16
C THR A 289 34.01 -18.50 30.60
N LEU A 290 33.30 -19.52 30.22
CA LEU A 290 31.95 -19.44 29.66
C LEU A 290 30.92 -19.95 30.69
N TRP A 291 29.70 -19.51 30.58
CA TRP A 291 28.59 -19.89 31.46
C TRP A 291 27.45 -20.53 30.66
N LEU A 292 26.70 -21.39 31.31
CA LEU A 292 25.50 -22.00 30.75
C LEU A 292 24.29 -21.32 31.36
N ARG A 293 23.60 -20.53 30.56
CA ARG A 293 22.30 -19.90 30.89
C ARG A 293 21.41 -19.89 29.67
N ASP A 294 20.14 -19.91 29.92
CA ASP A 294 19.19 -19.52 28.90
C ASP A 294 19.44 -18.08 28.50
N GLY A 295 19.17 -17.77 27.26
CA GLY A 295 19.34 -16.44 26.72
C GLY A 295 18.23 -16.13 25.71
N LYS A 296 18.30 -14.98 25.08
CA LYS A 296 17.45 -14.66 23.93
C LYS A 296 17.73 -15.66 22.83
N THR A 297 16.67 -16.30 22.38
CA THR A 297 16.74 -17.48 21.51
C THR A 297 16.15 -17.14 20.14
N ILE A 298 16.88 -17.51 19.09
CA ILE A 298 16.36 -17.65 17.72
C ILE A 298 16.84 -18.97 17.14
N VAL A 299 16.34 -19.32 15.97
CA VAL A 299 16.81 -20.47 15.19
C VAL A 299 17.20 -20.01 13.78
N ALA A 300 18.29 -20.58 13.28
CA ALA A 300 18.80 -20.31 11.96
C ALA A 300 19.78 -21.42 11.56
N ASP A 301 20.05 -21.59 10.28
CA ASP A 301 21.10 -22.51 9.78
C ASP A 301 22.42 -21.72 9.71
N ILE A 302 23.26 -21.89 10.74
CA ILE A 302 24.52 -21.13 10.88
C ILE A 302 25.64 -21.77 10.11
N ASP A 303 25.69 -23.11 10.10
CA ASP A 303 26.76 -23.83 9.41
C ASP A 303 26.36 -24.29 8.01
N GLN A 304 25.15 -23.89 7.56
CA GLN A 304 24.64 -24.11 6.23
C GLN A 304 24.59 -25.61 5.84
N ASP A 305 24.19 -26.43 6.80
CA ASP A 305 24.01 -27.87 6.59
C ASP A 305 22.56 -28.25 6.18
N GLY A 306 21.68 -27.28 6.05
CA GLY A 306 20.26 -27.44 5.72
C GLY A 306 19.38 -27.78 6.93
N GLN A 307 19.91 -27.71 8.14
CA GLN A 307 19.20 -27.93 9.39
C GLN A 307 19.24 -26.65 10.23
N LEU A 308 18.17 -26.43 10.99
CA LEU A 308 18.12 -25.29 11.90
C LEU A 308 18.90 -25.54 13.18
N ASP A 309 19.74 -24.58 13.53
CA ASP A 309 20.48 -24.49 14.77
C ASP A 309 19.82 -23.55 15.75
N VAL A 310 20.05 -23.75 17.02
CA VAL A 310 19.62 -22.83 18.08
C VAL A 310 20.74 -21.85 18.38
N VAL A 311 20.44 -20.57 18.25
CA VAL A 311 21.31 -19.46 18.63
C VAL A 311 20.76 -18.86 19.91
N THR A 312 21.56 -18.86 20.97
CA THR A 312 21.20 -18.20 22.22
C THR A 312 22.25 -17.18 22.62
N SER A 313 21.79 -16.03 23.10
CA SER A 313 22.67 -14.98 23.60
C SER A 313 22.24 -14.50 24.98
N ASP A 314 23.22 -14.36 25.85
CA ASP A 314 23.02 -13.88 27.22
C ASP A 314 24.15 -12.95 27.63
N ILE A 315 23.84 -12.08 28.61
CA ILE A 315 24.80 -11.17 29.20
C ILE A 315 24.99 -11.50 30.66
N ASN A 316 26.23 -11.63 31.09
CA ASN A 316 26.58 -11.89 32.49
C ASN A 316 27.52 -10.79 33.01
N GLY A 317 26.96 -9.86 33.76
CA GLY A 317 27.71 -8.70 34.23
C GLY A 317 28.19 -7.84 33.06
N SER A 318 29.47 -7.94 32.70
CA SER A 318 30.07 -7.13 31.63
C SER A 318 30.48 -7.98 30.40
N ARG A 319 29.95 -9.17 30.25
CA ARG A 319 30.32 -10.07 29.13
C ARG A 319 29.08 -10.51 28.39
N LEU A 320 29.08 -10.34 27.08
CA LEU A 320 28.13 -11.00 26.17
C LEU A 320 28.69 -12.38 25.80
N GLN A 321 27.79 -13.35 25.76
CA GLN A 321 28.08 -14.69 25.27
C GLN A 321 27.00 -15.11 24.26
N ILE A 322 27.43 -15.63 23.12
CA ILE A 322 26.60 -16.26 22.10
C ILE A 322 27.00 -17.71 22.00
N ILE A 323 26.02 -18.60 21.99
CA ILE A 323 26.20 -20.06 21.78
C ILE A 323 25.32 -20.44 20.60
N VAL A 324 25.91 -21.20 19.68
CA VAL A 324 25.23 -21.83 18.56
C VAL A 324 25.38 -23.34 18.72
N TRP A 325 24.27 -24.07 18.72
CA TRP A 325 24.29 -25.50 18.88
C TRP A 325 23.21 -26.20 18.05
N ASN A 326 23.56 -27.41 17.58
CA ASN A 326 22.65 -28.22 16.79
C ASN A 326 21.78 -29.07 17.70
N PRO A 327 20.43 -28.93 17.71
CA PRO A 327 19.58 -29.68 18.64
C PRO A 327 19.43 -31.16 18.31
N ARG A 328 19.62 -31.56 17.05
CA ARG A 328 19.56 -32.98 16.65
C ARG A 328 20.77 -33.80 17.16
N SER A 329 21.95 -33.24 17.00
CA SER A 329 23.20 -33.87 17.50
C SER A 329 23.54 -33.47 18.92
N GLN A 330 22.89 -32.48 19.49
CA GLN A 330 23.14 -31.86 20.80
C GLN A 330 24.61 -31.40 20.96
N SER A 331 25.23 -30.97 19.84
CA SER A 331 26.62 -30.56 19.78
C SER A 331 26.78 -29.06 19.62
N LEU A 332 27.92 -28.56 20.12
CA LEU A 332 28.31 -27.16 19.88
C LEU A 332 28.75 -26.99 18.42
N ILE A 333 28.15 -25.96 17.75
CA ILE A 333 28.63 -25.48 16.45
C ILE A 333 29.64 -24.39 16.68
N ALA A 334 29.26 -23.35 17.43
CA ALA A 334 30.13 -22.21 17.69
C ALA A 334 29.82 -21.54 19.02
N HIS A 335 30.78 -20.79 19.52
CA HIS A 335 30.58 -19.84 20.61
C HIS A 335 31.39 -18.57 20.37
N GLY A 336 30.93 -17.47 20.95
CA GLY A 336 31.60 -16.19 20.84
C GLY A 336 31.01 -15.13 21.75
N GLY A 337 31.30 -13.88 21.45
CA GLY A 337 30.80 -12.76 22.19
C GLY A 337 31.82 -11.66 22.43
N ILE A 338 31.41 -10.60 23.11
CA ILE A 338 32.25 -9.47 23.47
C ILE A 338 32.81 -9.72 24.88
N PRO A 339 34.13 -9.77 25.10
CA PRO A 339 34.75 -10.09 26.39
C PRO A 339 34.49 -9.03 27.46
N TRP A 340 34.08 -7.84 27.10
CA TRP A 340 33.80 -6.75 28.02
C TRP A 340 32.76 -5.77 27.42
N VAL A 341 31.66 -5.60 28.16
CA VAL A 341 30.67 -4.55 27.96
C VAL A 341 30.74 -3.63 29.15
N GLN A 342 30.84 -2.34 28.98
CA GLN A 342 30.98 -1.43 30.12
C GLN A 342 29.74 -1.50 31.03
N PRO A 343 29.89 -1.75 32.32
CA PRO A 343 28.78 -1.84 33.23
C PRO A 343 28.24 -0.44 33.49
N GLN A 344 27.26 -0.06 32.72
CA GLN A 344 26.41 1.10 32.96
C GLN A 344 25.04 0.60 33.42
N ASN A 345 24.20 1.44 33.86
CA ASN A 345 22.98 1.15 34.62
C ASN A 345 21.94 0.25 33.91
N TYR A 346 22.16 -0.19 32.68
CA TYR A 346 21.21 -0.97 31.89
C TYR A 346 21.94 -2.00 30.98
N PRO A 347 22.27 -3.17 31.45
CA PRO A 347 22.90 -4.21 30.64
C PRO A 347 21.85 -5.05 29.91
N PHE A 348 21.31 -4.52 28.84
CA PHE A 348 20.46 -5.26 27.95
C PHE A 348 21.25 -5.68 26.70
N VAL A 349 20.72 -6.65 26.00
CA VAL A 349 21.19 -7.11 24.71
C VAL A 349 19.98 -7.27 23.79
N SER A 350 20.09 -6.87 22.53
CA SER A 350 19.02 -7.09 21.55
C SER A 350 18.80 -8.59 21.28
N VAL A 351 17.72 -8.92 20.60
CA VAL A 351 17.55 -10.25 20.02
C VAL A 351 18.62 -10.42 18.94
N PRO A 352 19.36 -11.56 18.90
CA PRO A 352 20.27 -11.83 17.80
C PRO A 352 19.50 -12.05 16.50
N LEU A 353 20.10 -11.68 15.38
CA LEU A 353 19.59 -11.88 14.02
C LEU A 353 20.59 -12.69 13.22
N VAL A 354 20.12 -13.40 12.22
CA VAL A 354 20.99 -14.12 11.30
C VAL A 354 20.60 -13.80 9.86
N GLY A 355 21.55 -13.36 9.07
CA GLY A 355 21.35 -13.08 7.67
C GLY A 355 22.66 -12.92 6.92
N ASN A 356 22.58 -12.96 5.61
CA ASN A 356 23.71 -12.64 4.74
C ASN A 356 23.79 -11.12 4.60
N ILE A 357 24.73 -10.48 5.27
CA ILE A 357 24.86 -9.01 5.29
C ILE A 357 26.05 -8.50 4.47
N ASP A 358 26.79 -9.39 3.83
CA ASP A 358 27.87 -9.01 2.92
C ASP A 358 28.01 -10.01 1.75
N SER A 359 29.01 -9.86 0.93
CA SER A 359 29.24 -10.72 -0.23
C SER A 359 29.90 -12.06 0.09
N ASN A 360 30.15 -12.38 1.37
CA ASN A 360 30.63 -13.67 1.80
C ASN A 360 29.47 -14.68 1.84
N PRO A 361 29.63 -15.93 1.39
CA PRO A 361 28.54 -16.90 1.41
C PRO A 361 28.14 -17.40 2.80
N ASP A 362 28.95 -17.21 3.85
CA ASP A 362 28.58 -17.54 5.22
C ASP A 362 27.62 -16.46 5.78
N VAL A 363 26.69 -16.86 6.60
CA VAL A 363 25.76 -15.94 7.27
C VAL A 363 26.39 -15.31 8.53
N GLU A 364 25.92 -14.12 8.89
CA GLU A 364 26.36 -13.43 10.10
C GLU A 364 25.27 -13.43 11.15
N ILE A 365 25.70 -13.47 12.41
CA ILE A 365 24.87 -13.19 13.59
C ILE A 365 25.07 -11.71 13.94
N VAL A 366 24.00 -10.91 13.85
CA VAL A 366 24.06 -9.46 14.15
C VAL A 366 23.34 -9.18 15.45
N GLN A 367 23.94 -8.37 16.30
CA GLN A 367 23.38 -8.05 17.62
C GLN A 367 23.77 -6.65 18.10
N VAL A 368 22.85 -5.97 18.80
CA VAL A 368 23.14 -4.73 19.52
C VAL A 368 23.51 -5.05 20.95
N THR A 369 24.57 -4.43 21.41
CA THR A 369 25.01 -4.49 22.81
C THR A 369 25.52 -3.13 23.24
N TYR A 370 24.93 -2.56 24.27
CA TYR A 370 25.28 -1.25 24.76
C TYR A 370 25.18 -0.23 23.59
N ASP A 371 26.26 0.47 23.28
CA ASP A 371 26.34 1.49 22.23
C ASP A 371 26.88 0.96 20.87
N LYS A 372 26.77 -0.36 20.62
CA LYS A 372 27.38 -0.98 19.42
C LYS A 372 26.46 -1.99 18.76
N ILE A 373 26.45 -1.97 17.45
CA ILE A 373 26.05 -3.08 16.61
C ILE A 373 27.29 -3.90 16.29
N THR A 374 27.22 -5.21 16.47
CA THR A 374 28.31 -6.14 16.18
C THR A 374 27.82 -7.32 15.36
N ALA A 375 28.53 -7.67 14.31
CA ALA A 375 28.30 -8.87 13.51
C ALA A 375 29.37 -9.90 13.72
N TYR A 376 28.96 -11.15 13.81
CA TYR A 376 29.80 -12.31 14.07
C TYR A 376 29.64 -13.33 12.95
N ARG A 377 30.73 -13.96 12.53
CA ARG A 377 30.73 -15.01 11.53
C ARG A 377 31.37 -16.29 12.11
N LEU A 378 30.82 -17.46 11.71
CA LEU A 378 31.35 -18.75 12.10
C LEU A 378 32.77 -18.99 11.51
N ASN A 379 33.74 -19.20 12.39
CA ASN A 379 35.02 -19.72 12.01
C ASN A 379 35.01 -21.26 12.14
N ARG A 380 34.83 -21.95 11.02
CA ARG A 380 34.68 -23.42 10.97
C ARG A 380 35.94 -24.14 11.41
N ALA A 381 37.12 -23.51 11.44
CA ALA A 381 38.38 -24.14 11.86
C ALA A 381 38.52 -24.15 13.39
N THR A 382 37.92 -23.23 14.09
CA THR A 382 38.08 -23.04 15.55
C THR A 382 36.78 -23.26 16.32
N ASN A 383 35.64 -23.38 15.66
CA ASN A 383 34.29 -23.35 16.23
C ASN A 383 34.05 -22.09 17.10
N MET A 384 34.59 -20.96 16.65
CA MET A 384 34.41 -19.66 17.29
C MET A 384 33.61 -18.75 16.39
N LEU A 385 32.98 -17.76 17.00
CA LEU A 385 32.36 -16.65 16.29
C LEU A 385 33.35 -15.49 16.27
N ASP A 386 33.91 -15.22 15.09
CA ASP A 386 34.79 -14.06 14.87
C ASP A 386 33.96 -12.79 14.64
N ILE A 387 34.40 -11.68 15.24
CA ILE A 387 33.80 -10.36 14.98
C ILE A 387 34.25 -9.90 13.60
N VAL A 388 33.29 -9.66 12.70
CA VAL A 388 33.57 -9.21 11.33
C VAL A 388 33.26 -7.72 11.11
N TYR A 389 32.20 -7.21 11.75
CA TYR A 389 31.81 -5.81 11.67
C TYR A 389 31.43 -5.29 13.05
N THR A 390 31.71 -3.99 13.30
CA THR A 390 31.25 -3.30 14.50
C THR A 390 31.12 -1.81 14.26
N THR A 391 30.01 -1.20 14.70
CA THR A 391 29.79 0.24 14.62
C THR A 391 29.20 0.80 15.92
N GLN A 392 29.45 2.07 16.18
CA GLN A 392 28.91 2.80 17.31
C GLN A 392 27.53 3.36 16.98
N VAL A 393 26.59 3.26 17.92
CA VAL A 393 25.24 3.79 17.84
C VAL A 393 24.87 4.54 19.14
N VAL A 394 23.83 5.34 19.11
CA VAL A 394 23.36 6.09 20.29
C VAL A 394 22.27 5.26 21.01
N ASP A 395 22.66 4.12 21.54
CA ASP A 395 21.75 3.26 22.34
C ASP A 395 22.46 2.72 23.59
N PRO A 396 22.51 3.50 24.69
CA PRO A 396 23.15 3.05 25.92
C PRO A 396 22.42 1.89 26.59
N SER A 397 21.20 1.54 26.17
CA SER A 397 20.48 0.38 26.68
C SER A 397 20.98 -0.92 26.03
N GLY A 398 21.26 -0.89 24.72
CA GLY A 398 21.58 -2.09 23.91
C GLY A 398 20.41 -3.04 23.76
N GLY A 399 19.20 -2.62 24.09
CA GLY A 399 18.00 -3.46 24.06
C GLY A 399 17.24 -3.42 22.74
N THR A 400 17.35 -2.34 21.99
CA THR A 400 16.64 -2.12 20.73
C THR A 400 17.06 -3.13 19.68
N GLY A 401 16.07 -3.72 19.02
CA GLY A 401 16.31 -4.72 17.98
C GLY A 401 16.62 -4.10 16.61
N ILE A 402 17.06 -4.96 15.72
CA ILE A 402 17.33 -4.68 14.30
C ILE A 402 16.32 -5.47 13.47
N THR A 403 16.08 -5.03 12.25
CA THR A 403 15.38 -5.79 11.21
C THR A 403 16.29 -5.91 9.99
N LEU A 404 16.27 -7.05 9.33
CA LEU A 404 17.00 -7.27 8.08
C LEU A 404 16.04 -7.29 6.90
N PHE A 405 16.44 -6.64 5.80
CA PHE A 405 15.73 -6.69 4.54
C PHE A 405 16.64 -6.33 3.37
N ASP A 406 16.51 -7.01 2.26
CA ASP A 406 17.24 -6.74 1.02
C ASP A 406 16.43 -5.75 0.18
N PHE A 407 16.69 -4.44 0.36
CA PHE A 407 15.95 -3.36 -0.30
C PHE A 407 16.20 -3.26 -1.79
N ASN A 408 17.35 -3.74 -2.26
CA ASN A 408 17.78 -3.60 -3.64
C ASN A 408 17.83 -4.94 -4.40
N GLN A 409 17.46 -6.03 -3.75
CA GLN A 409 17.50 -7.40 -4.29
C GLN A 409 18.86 -7.83 -4.85
N ASP A 410 19.95 -7.45 -4.19
CA ASP A 410 21.28 -7.90 -4.55
C ASP A 410 21.72 -9.17 -3.80
N GLY A 411 20.87 -9.69 -2.92
CA GLY A 411 21.13 -10.87 -2.11
C GLY A 411 21.88 -10.57 -0.81
N ILE A 412 22.12 -9.31 -0.51
CA ILE A 412 22.76 -8.83 0.71
C ILE A 412 21.74 -8.04 1.52
N MET A 413 21.56 -8.42 2.78
CA MET A 413 20.58 -7.79 3.64
C MET A 413 21.11 -6.47 4.20
N GLU A 414 20.30 -5.41 4.10
CA GLU A 414 20.52 -4.19 4.84
C GLU A 414 19.96 -4.31 6.27
N LEU A 415 20.61 -3.58 7.19
CA LEU A 415 20.16 -3.44 8.57
C LEU A 415 19.26 -2.21 8.67
N VAL A 416 18.05 -2.40 9.18
CA VAL A 416 17.17 -1.29 9.59
C VAL A 416 17.23 -1.19 11.10
N TYR A 417 17.73 -0.08 11.59
CA TYR A 417 17.93 0.13 13.02
C TYR A 417 17.51 1.53 13.46
N ARG A 418 16.94 1.63 14.65
CA ARG A 418 16.60 2.89 15.26
C ARG A 418 17.27 3.03 16.64
N ASP A 419 18.18 3.97 16.75
CA ASP A 419 18.79 4.34 18.04
C ASP A 419 17.97 5.45 18.78
N GLU A 420 18.55 6.07 19.79
CA GLU A 420 17.86 7.15 20.53
C GLU A 420 17.56 8.40 19.69
N GLU A 421 18.22 8.58 18.56
CA GLU A 421 18.17 9.82 17.76
C GLU A 421 17.67 9.59 16.34
N ASN A 422 18.05 8.46 15.71
CA ASN A 422 17.88 8.27 14.28
C ASN A 422 17.36 6.87 13.93
N LEU A 423 16.52 6.83 12.90
CA LEU A 423 16.26 5.64 12.11
C LEU A 423 17.30 5.58 10.99
N ARG A 424 17.88 4.39 10.75
CA ARG A 424 18.97 4.17 9.80
C ARG A 424 18.72 2.96 8.91
N ILE A 425 19.18 3.04 7.68
CA ILE A 425 19.45 1.89 6.81
C ILE A 425 20.97 1.79 6.70
N MET A 426 21.53 0.62 6.96
CA MET A 426 22.97 0.42 7.08
C MET A 426 23.43 -0.82 6.29
N ASN A 427 24.58 -0.73 5.64
CA ASN A 427 25.24 -1.85 4.98
C ASN A 427 26.58 -2.17 5.64
N ALA A 428 26.97 -3.43 5.64
CA ALA A 428 28.31 -3.83 6.02
C ALA A 428 29.33 -3.29 5.04
N ASN A 429 30.44 -2.73 5.56
CA ASN A 429 31.56 -2.24 4.75
C ASN A 429 32.80 -3.15 4.97
N PRO A 430 33.11 -4.04 4.02
CA PRO A 430 34.20 -4.98 4.16
C PRO A 430 35.60 -4.32 4.17
N TYR A 431 35.72 -3.06 3.73
CA TYR A 431 36.98 -2.35 3.71
C TYR A 431 37.35 -1.71 5.05
N THR A 432 36.32 -1.33 5.84
CA THR A 432 36.52 -0.68 7.14
C THR A 432 36.19 -1.60 8.32
N ALA A 433 35.57 -2.75 8.07
CA ALA A 433 34.98 -3.66 9.06
C ALA A 433 33.97 -2.94 9.98
N ASP A 434 33.19 -2.02 9.40
CA ASP A 434 32.19 -1.19 10.05
C ASP A 434 30.88 -1.28 9.26
N PHE A 435 29.81 -0.63 9.74
CA PHE A 435 28.58 -0.44 9.00
C PHE A 435 28.48 1.01 8.52
N ASP A 436 28.22 1.18 7.23
CA ASP A 436 27.98 2.48 6.64
C ASP A 436 26.50 2.84 6.69
N ASP A 437 26.18 4.04 7.16
CA ASP A 437 24.86 4.61 7.02
C ASP A 437 24.54 4.88 5.55
N ARG A 438 23.51 4.23 5.02
CA ARG A 438 23.02 4.46 3.66
C ARG A 438 21.94 5.52 3.64
N SER A 439 21.11 5.56 4.69
CA SER A 439 20.10 6.57 4.89
C SER A 439 19.90 6.80 6.39
N VAL A 440 19.69 8.05 6.79
CA VAL A 440 19.50 8.45 8.18
C VAL A 440 18.35 9.44 8.28
N PHE A 441 17.40 9.16 9.16
CA PHE A 441 16.26 10.03 9.39
C PHE A 441 16.06 10.28 10.88
N PRO A 442 15.89 11.55 11.36
CA PRO A 442 15.68 11.83 12.79
C PRO A 442 14.38 11.21 13.31
N ALA A 443 14.49 10.32 14.30
CA ALA A 443 13.36 9.63 14.93
C ALA A 443 13.71 9.32 16.39
N TYR A 444 13.44 10.25 17.30
CA TYR A 444 13.84 10.16 18.69
C TYR A 444 13.08 9.08 19.46
N ALA A 445 13.82 8.30 20.26
CA ALA A 445 13.26 7.23 21.09
C ALA A 445 13.98 7.13 22.44
N GLY A 446 13.37 6.40 23.35
CA GLY A 446 13.98 6.09 24.63
C GLY A 446 14.74 4.78 24.63
N THR A 447 14.82 4.09 23.53
CA THR A 447 15.36 2.75 23.30
C THR A 447 15.01 1.73 24.40
N GLY A 448 14.40 0.63 24.00
CA GLY A 448 13.96 -0.44 24.88
C GLY A 448 14.05 -1.79 24.21
N PHE A 449 12.92 -2.36 23.84
CA PHE A 449 12.84 -3.68 23.20
C PHE A 449 12.19 -3.64 21.82
N GLU A 450 11.74 -2.46 21.43
CA GLU A 450 11.17 -2.22 20.10
C GLU A 450 12.23 -2.33 19.00
N TYR A 451 11.75 -2.52 17.78
CA TYR A 451 12.54 -2.48 16.57
C TYR A 451 11.68 -1.96 15.40
N PRO A 452 12.30 -1.37 14.36
CA PRO A 452 11.57 -0.99 13.15
C PRO A 452 11.09 -2.24 12.41
N LEU A 453 9.98 -2.11 11.68
CA LEU A 453 9.42 -3.18 10.84
C LEU A 453 9.61 -2.84 9.37
N VAL A 454 9.61 -3.87 8.53
CA VAL A 454 9.53 -3.73 7.07
C VAL A 454 8.32 -4.49 6.57
N ALA A 455 7.41 -3.83 5.88
CA ALA A 455 6.22 -4.45 5.28
C ALA A 455 5.62 -3.56 4.19
N ASP A 456 4.96 -4.15 3.18
CA ASP A 456 4.09 -3.41 2.25
C ASP A 456 2.76 -3.12 2.95
N VAL A 457 2.54 -1.88 3.38
CA VAL A 457 1.33 -1.53 4.13
C VAL A 457 0.26 -0.83 3.29
N ASP A 458 0.54 -0.42 2.06
CA ASP A 458 -0.44 0.24 1.19
C ASP A 458 -0.71 -0.50 -0.13
N ASN A 459 -0.12 -1.69 -0.26
CA ASN A 459 -0.28 -2.60 -1.39
C ASN A 459 0.20 -2.00 -2.71
N ASP A 460 1.33 -1.30 -2.68
CA ASP A 460 1.99 -0.79 -3.87
C ASP A 460 3.15 -1.67 -4.36
N TYR A 461 3.34 -2.83 -3.72
CA TYR A 461 4.39 -3.82 -3.97
C TYR A 461 5.81 -3.32 -3.67
N GLN A 462 5.95 -2.33 -2.82
CA GLN A 462 7.24 -1.87 -2.31
C GLN A 462 7.28 -2.05 -0.81
N ALA A 463 8.48 -2.11 -0.26
CA ALA A 463 8.67 -2.13 1.18
C ALA A 463 8.50 -0.74 1.77
N GLU A 464 7.79 -0.66 2.89
CA GLU A 464 7.84 0.47 3.79
C GLU A 464 8.56 0.09 5.08
N ILE A 465 9.22 1.08 5.69
CA ILE A 465 9.73 0.96 7.05
C ILE A 465 8.72 1.59 8.00
N ILE A 466 8.27 0.81 8.97
CA ILE A 466 7.34 1.25 10.01
C ILE A 466 8.13 1.37 11.31
N ALA A 467 8.16 2.56 11.88
CA ALA A 467 8.85 2.81 13.13
C ALA A 467 8.03 3.73 14.05
N VAL A 468 8.29 3.65 15.34
CA VAL A 468 7.74 4.59 16.31
C VAL A 468 8.84 5.55 16.72
N GLY A 469 8.58 6.87 16.74
CA GLY A 469 9.59 7.85 17.13
C GLY A 469 9.03 9.24 17.39
N GLY A 470 9.67 9.98 18.29
CA GLY A 470 9.35 11.38 18.61
C GLY A 470 9.92 12.38 17.61
N ASN A 471 9.49 13.65 17.74
CA ASN A 471 9.97 14.75 16.89
C ASN A 471 11.18 15.48 17.49
N ASN A 472 11.46 15.25 18.75
CA ASN A 472 12.56 15.92 19.46
C ASN A 472 13.03 15.08 20.64
N ASN A 473 14.23 15.38 21.14
CA ASN A 473 14.91 14.67 22.20
C ASN A 473 14.44 15.12 23.60
N ASN A 474 13.14 15.24 23.85
CA ASN A 474 12.63 15.51 25.20
C ASN A 474 12.15 14.23 25.88
N TYR A 475 12.05 14.26 27.21
CA TYR A 475 11.67 13.10 28.01
C TYR A 475 10.33 12.46 27.63
N ILE A 476 9.36 13.26 27.20
CA ILE A 476 8.03 12.77 26.80
C ILE A 476 8.12 12.08 25.43
N GLU A 477 8.71 12.72 24.44
CA GLU A 477 8.76 12.20 23.07
C GLU A 477 9.71 11.02 22.89
N ARG A 478 10.65 10.80 23.79
CA ARG A 478 11.43 9.56 23.87
C ARG A 478 10.60 8.35 24.31
N ARG A 479 9.44 8.54 24.93
CA ARG A 479 8.57 7.47 25.48
C ARG A 479 7.24 7.36 24.77
N GLU A 480 6.74 8.51 24.29
CA GLU A 480 5.50 8.64 23.55
C GLU A 480 5.78 9.31 22.21
N GLY A 481 6.02 8.51 21.20
CA GLY A 481 6.28 8.99 19.84
C GLY A 481 5.03 8.96 18.96
N PHE A 482 5.31 8.96 17.68
CA PHE A 482 4.34 8.81 16.63
C PHE A 482 4.67 7.58 15.81
N LEU A 483 3.67 6.86 15.39
CA LEU A 483 3.84 5.84 14.37
C LEU A 483 4.16 6.54 13.05
N ARG A 484 5.20 6.09 12.36
CA ARG A 484 5.71 6.68 11.14
C ARG A 484 5.89 5.62 10.08
N ILE A 485 5.62 5.97 8.85
CA ILE A 485 5.86 5.13 7.68
C ILE A 485 6.84 5.87 6.79
N TYR A 486 7.90 5.17 6.41
CA TYR A 486 8.93 5.68 5.53
C TYR A 486 8.93 4.88 4.24
N LYS A 487 9.08 5.57 3.13
CA LYS A 487 9.19 5.02 1.77
C LYS A 487 10.48 5.45 1.12
N SER A 488 10.81 4.80 0.02
CA SER A 488 11.86 5.28 -0.87
C SER A 488 11.55 6.70 -1.35
N ASP A 489 12.58 7.56 -1.35
CA ASP A 489 12.53 8.91 -1.95
C ASP A 489 12.99 8.87 -3.41
N GLY A 490 12.33 8.07 -4.23
CA GLY A 490 12.63 7.95 -5.67
C GLY A 490 12.39 6.56 -6.23
N ALA A 491 13.45 5.82 -6.57
CA ALA A 491 13.32 4.49 -7.13
C ALA A 491 12.73 3.51 -6.12
N ALA A 492 11.86 2.62 -6.60
CA ALA A 492 11.20 1.64 -5.75
C ALA A 492 12.17 0.76 -4.96
N TRP A 493 11.86 0.48 -3.71
CA TRP A 493 12.49 -0.60 -2.96
C TRP A 493 11.92 -1.96 -3.35
N ALA A 494 12.55 -3.03 -2.92
CA ALA A 494 12.08 -4.38 -3.17
C ALA A 494 10.66 -4.60 -2.63
N PRO A 495 9.87 -5.47 -3.25
CA PRO A 495 8.57 -5.88 -2.72
C PRO A 495 8.72 -6.55 -1.36
N ALA A 496 7.82 -6.25 -0.44
CA ALA A 496 7.75 -6.87 0.87
C ALA A 496 6.39 -7.53 1.11
N ARG A 497 6.34 -8.46 2.05
CA ARG A 497 5.09 -9.04 2.54
C ARG A 497 4.30 -7.99 3.35
N ARG A 498 2.98 -8.14 3.36
CA ARG A 498 2.04 -7.24 4.07
C ARG A 498 1.78 -7.65 5.52
N VAL A 499 2.66 -8.47 6.09
CA VAL A 499 2.45 -9.04 7.41
C VAL A 499 3.69 -8.91 8.29
N TRP A 500 3.47 -8.51 9.56
CA TRP A 500 4.39 -8.60 10.68
C TRP A 500 3.57 -8.82 11.94
N ASN A 501 3.31 -10.06 12.27
CA ASN A 501 2.20 -10.42 13.15
C ASN A 501 2.54 -10.54 14.64
N GLN A 502 3.79 -10.53 15.01
CA GLN A 502 4.23 -10.76 16.40
C GLN A 502 5.64 -10.26 16.66
N TYR A 503 6.05 -10.18 17.93
CA TYR A 503 7.37 -9.70 18.31
C TYR A 503 8.50 -10.61 17.80
N ALA A 504 8.46 -11.90 18.06
CA ALA A 504 9.38 -12.86 17.46
C ALA A 504 8.88 -13.23 16.06
N TYR A 505 8.80 -12.23 15.18
CA TYR A 505 8.34 -12.46 13.81
C TYR A 505 9.21 -13.51 13.14
N ASN A 506 8.56 -14.48 12.55
CA ASN A 506 9.16 -15.51 11.74
C ASN A 506 8.36 -15.63 10.45
N ALA A 507 8.99 -15.28 9.35
CA ALA A 507 8.35 -15.20 8.06
C ALA A 507 7.66 -16.50 7.62
N VAL A 508 8.19 -17.66 8.04
CA VAL A 508 7.62 -18.98 7.71
C VAL A 508 6.54 -19.44 8.70
N ASN A 509 6.22 -18.66 9.73
CA ASN A 509 5.23 -19.01 10.75
C ASN A 509 3.90 -18.26 10.61
N VAL A 510 3.71 -17.54 9.54
CA VAL A 510 2.48 -16.80 9.27
C VAL A 510 2.23 -16.69 7.77
N ASN A 511 1.01 -16.94 7.34
CA ASN A 511 0.56 -16.74 5.97
C ASN A 511 0.20 -15.27 5.74
N GLU A 512 0.14 -14.85 4.49
CA GLU A 512 -0.20 -13.47 4.12
C GLU A 512 -1.58 -13.02 4.61
N ASN A 513 -2.51 -13.96 4.74
CA ASN A 513 -3.85 -13.72 5.28
C ASN A 513 -3.92 -13.84 6.81
N LEU A 514 -2.78 -13.80 7.52
CA LEU A 514 -2.65 -13.93 8.97
C LEU A 514 -3.03 -15.31 9.56
N SER A 515 -3.35 -16.31 8.75
CA SER A 515 -3.50 -17.66 9.26
C SER A 515 -2.13 -18.26 9.63
N ILE A 516 -2.10 -19.13 10.62
CA ILE A 516 -0.88 -19.81 11.05
C ILE A 516 -0.77 -21.14 10.28
N PRO A 517 0.35 -21.36 9.57
CA PRO A 517 0.52 -22.59 8.82
C PRO A 517 0.61 -23.81 9.74
N ARG A 518 -0.01 -24.92 9.34
CA ARG A 518 0.08 -26.20 10.07
C ARG A 518 1.48 -26.77 10.09
N ARG A 519 2.27 -26.45 9.07
CA ARG A 519 3.67 -26.87 8.93
C ARG A 519 4.47 -25.67 8.48
N GLN A 520 5.57 -25.45 9.15
CA GLN A 520 6.50 -24.41 8.71
C GLN A 520 7.32 -24.92 7.52
N PHE A 521 7.53 -24.05 6.56
CA PHE A 521 8.57 -24.24 5.57
C PHE A 521 9.94 -24.22 6.28
N ASN A 522 10.88 -25.05 5.81
CA ASN A 522 12.23 -25.02 6.36
C ASN A 522 13.00 -23.80 5.79
N PRO A 523 13.29 -22.77 6.59
CA PRO A 523 13.99 -21.59 6.12
C PRO A 523 15.47 -21.82 5.80
N ALA A 524 16.01 -22.99 6.11
CA ALA A 524 17.36 -23.40 5.70
C ALA A 524 17.43 -23.98 4.29
N THR A 525 16.32 -24.03 3.56
CA THR A 525 16.29 -24.58 2.19
C THR A 525 16.93 -23.61 1.21
N PHE A 526 17.92 -24.11 0.46
CA PHE A 526 18.47 -23.41 -0.69
C PHE A 526 17.46 -23.40 -1.85
N PHE A 527 17.40 -22.29 -2.56
CA PHE A 527 16.68 -22.18 -3.78
C PHE A 527 17.64 -22.27 -4.97
N ALA A 528 17.24 -22.98 -6.01
CA ALA A 528 17.97 -23.00 -7.26
C ALA A 528 18.00 -21.61 -7.87
N GLY A 529 19.16 -21.15 -8.27
CA GLY A 529 19.33 -19.88 -8.94
C GLY A 529 18.79 -19.88 -10.39
N ASN A 530 19.32 -18.98 -11.19
CA ASN A 530 18.87 -18.77 -12.58
C ASN A 530 18.96 -20.02 -13.46
N ASP A 531 19.89 -20.91 -13.19
CA ASP A 531 20.07 -22.15 -13.91
C ASP A 531 19.08 -23.26 -13.47
N ARG A 532 18.34 -23.05 -12.38
CA ARG A 532 17.34 -23.96 -11.81
C ARG A 532 17.92 -25.32 -11.38
N MET A 533 19.17 -25.34 -11.06
CA MET A 533 19.87 -26.53 -10.58
C MET A 533 20.46 -26.23 -9.20
N LEU A 534 20.13 -27.02 -8.20
CA LEU A 534 20.76 -26.94 -6.89
C LEU A 534 22.20 -27.46 -6.94
N GLY A 535 23.07 -26.86 -6.14
CA GLY A 535 24.48 -27.18 -6.04
C GLY A 535 25.36 -26.43 -7.03
N THR A 536 24.88 -25.34 -7.56
CA THR A 536 25.62 -24.45 -8.50
C THR A 536 25.98 -23.12 -7.85
N ALA A 537 26.80 -22.31 -8.53
CA ALA A 537 27.34 -21.08 -7.95
C ALA A 537 26.32 -19.93 -7.85
N ASP A 538 25.17 -20.07 -8.50
CA ASP A 538 24.09 -19.10 -8.49
C ASP A 538 22.91 -19.50 -7.58
N ASP A 539 23.07 -20.55 -6.76
CA ASP A 539 22.10 -20.92 -5.75
C ASP A 539 21.84 -19.75 -4.79
N ILE A 540 20.57 -19.53 -4.47
CA ILE A 540 20.14 -18.50 -3.54
C ILE A 540 20.39 -19.01 -2.12
N GLN A 541 21.04 -18.20 -1.31
CA GLN A 541 21.44 -18.46 0.07
C GLN A 541 20.27 -18.89 0.97
N PRO A 542 20.54 -19.60 2.07
CA PRO A 542 19.50 -19.98 3.01
C PRO A 542 18.68 -18.81 3.51
N PHE A 543 17.43 -19.01 3.52
CA PHE A 543 16.41 -18.09 3.99
C PHE A 543 16.28 -18.21 5.52
N ASN A 544 17.05 -17.46 6.27
CA ASN A 544 16.84 -17.37 7.72
C ASN A 544 15.69 -16.41 8.02
N ALA A 545 14.69 -16.85 8.77
CA ALA A 545 13.36 -16.24 8.75
C ALA A 545 13.01 -15.33 9.94
N PHE A 546 13.85 -15.30 11.01
CA PHE A 546 13.58 -14.53 12.22
C PHE A 546 13.99 -13.06 12.07
N LEU A 547 13.06 -12.15 12.38
CA LEU A 547 13.22 -10.70 12.34
C LEU A 547 13.78 -10.21 10.98
N GLN A 548 13.42 -10.92 9.94
CA GLN A 548 13.67 -10.59 8.56
C GLN A 548 12.36 -10.51 7.81
N GLN A 549 12.18 -9.50 7.00
CA GLN A 549 11.11 -9.49 6.04
C GLN A 549 11.60 -10.14 4.75
N HIS A 550 10.70 -10.82 4.09
CA HIS A 550 10.95 -11.42 2.80
C HIS A 550 10.25 -10.65 1.70
N THR A 551 10.94 -10.56 0.60
CA THR A 551 10.27 -10.31 -0.65
C THR A 551 9.37 -11.50 -0.97
N THR A 552 8.28 -11.26 -1.70
CA THR A 552 7.45 -12.34 -2.23
C THR A 552 8.28 -13.19 -3.21
N LEU A 553 7.98 -14.48 -3.27
CA LEU A 553 8.63 -15.37 -4.22
C LEU A 553 7.86 -15.39 -5.53
N ASP A 554 8.58 -15.58 -6.63
CA ASP A 554 7.97 -15.83 -7.92
C ASP A 554 7.38 -17.26 -7.99
N ARG A 555 6.70 -17.58 -9.09
CA ARG A 555 6.10 -18.91 -9.29
C ARG A 555 7.10 -20.08 -9.38
N TYR A 556 8.39 -19.80 -9.41
CA TYR A 556 9.45 -20.80 -9.40
C TYR A 556 10.09 -20.99 -8.04
N GLY A 557 9.67 -20.20 -7.02
CA GLY A 557 10.23 -20.21 -5.68
C GLY A 557 11.49 -19.34 -5.53
N GLU A 558 11.78 -18.50 -6.52
CA GLU A 558 12.88 -17.54 -6.46
C GLU A 558 12.41 -16.21 -5.88
N PRO A 559 13.26 -15.43 -5.21
CA PRO A 559 12.95 -14.07 -4.80
C PRO A 559 12.49 -13.25 -5.99
N PHE A 560 11.35 -12.60 -5.84
CA PHE A 560 10.77 -11.82 -6.91
C PHE A 560 11.70 -10.67 -7.32
N ARG A 561 12.11 -10.67 -8.57
CA ARG A 561 12.87 -9.56 -9.15
C ARG A 561 11.90 -8.65 -9.88
N ALA A 562 11.72 -7.44 -9.38
CA ALA A 562 10.88 -6.45 -10.00
C ALA A 562 11.45 -6.03 -11.36
N LEU A 563 10.91 -6.60 -12.43
CA LEU A 563 11.18 -6.17 -13.80
C LEU A 563 9.86 -5.79 -14.45
N PRO A 564 9.83 -4.78 -15.32
CA PRO A 564 8.60 -4.40 -15.98
C PRO A 564 8.05 -5.58 -16.79
N GLU A 565 6.79 -5.90 -16.59
CA GLU A 565 6.08 -6.88 -17.40
C GLU A 565 6.06 -6.42 -18.86
N ILE A 566 6.52 -7.27 -19.76
CA ILE A 566 6.41 -7.02 -21.21
C ILE A 566 5.16 -7.71 -21.69
N ARG A 567 4.13 -6.95 -22.05
CA ARG A 567 2.96 -7.44 -22.77
C ARG A 567 3.08 -7.08 -24.23
N ASP A 568 3.03 -8.06 -25.10
CA ASP A 568 2.96 -7.84 -26.54
C ASP A 568 1.72 -8.52 -27.12
N THR A 569 1.12 -7.89 -28.11
CA THR A 569 -0.09 -8.41 -28.72
C THR A 569 0.14 -8.67 -30.19
N ILE A 570 0.00 -9.92 -30.58
CA ILE A 570 0.04 -10.37 -31.97
C ILE A 570 -1.39 -10.52 -32.48
N SER A 571 -1.73 -9.78 -33.51
CA SER A 571 -3.00 -9.98 -34.22
C SER A 571 -2.73 -10.65 -35.56
N THR A 572 -3.35 -11.81 -35.80
CA THR A 572 -3.21 -12.56 -37.03
C THR A 572 -4.47 -13.35 -37.33
N PHE A 573 -4.47 -14.06 -38.45
CA PHE A 573 -5.62 -14.84 -38.88
C PHE A 573 -5.20 -16.21 -39.43
N PHE A 574 -6.15 -17.10 -39.54
CA PHE A 574 -6.04 -18.34 -40.29
C PHE A 574 -7.24 -18.53 -41.24
N CYS A 575 -7.08 -19.33 -42.31
CA CYS A 575 -8.16 -19.59 -43.25
C CYS A 575 -9.01 -20.77 -42.79
N THR A 576 -10.32 -20.71 -43.03
CA THR A 576 -11.23 -21.82 -42.68
C THR A 576 -10.69 -23.15 -43.21
N GLY A 577 -10.55 -24.15 -42.32
CA GLY A 577 -9.97 -25.47 -42.65
C GLY A 577 -8.46 -25.55 -42.45
N HIS A 578 -7.79 -24.47 -42.07
CA HIS A 578 -6.38 -24.43 -41.75
C HIS A 578 -6.19 -24.17 -40.25
N HIS A 579 -4.95 -24.12 -39.76
CA HIS A 579 -4.61 -23.84 -38.39
C HIS A 579 -3.40 -22.86 -38.33
N TYR A 580 -3.33 -22.12 -37.27
CA TYR A 580 -2.19 -21.24 -36.92
C TYR A 580 -1.35 -21.89 -35.85
N LEU A 581 -0.03 -21.93 -36.01
CA LEU A 581 0.88 -22.46 -34.99
C LEU A 581 1.30 -21.32 -34.05
N PHE A 582 0.83 -21.42 -32.82
CA PHE A 582 1.22 -20.47 -31.74
C PHE A 582 2.08 -21.20 -30.73
N TYR A 583 3.36 -20.90 -30.72
CA TYR A 583 4.37 -21.58 -29.88
C TYR A 583 4.28 -23.12 -29.93
N GLY A 584 4.12 -23.66 -31.11
CA GLY A 584 4.04 -25.11 -31.32
C GLY A 584 2.65 -25.73 -31.12
N THR A 585 1.67 -24.98 -30.67
CA THR A 585 0.28 -25.45 -30.51
C THR A 585 -0.53 -25.05 -31.73
N PRO A 586 -1.13 -26.01 -32.48
CA PRO A 586 -1.99 -25.73 -33.64
C PRO A 586 -3.36 -25.23 -33.14
N LEU A 587 -3.72 -24.01 -33.53
CA LEU A 587 -4.99 -23.36 -33.20
C LEU A 587 -5.88 -23.32 -34.44
N SER A 588 -7.07 -23.87 -34.33
CA SER A 588 -8.06 -23.95 -35.41
C SER A 588 -9.39 -23.26 -35.07
N VAL A 589 -9.41 -22.47 -34.02
CA VAL A 589 -10.58 -21.70 -33.55
C VAL A 589 -10.15 -20.27 -33.40
N ALA A 590 -10.98 -19.31 -33.81
CA ALA A 590 -10.75 -17.88 -33.54
C ALA A 590 -10.92 -17.59 -32.05
N GLY A 591 -10.07 -16.73 -31.51
CA GLY A 591 -10.10 -16.39 -30.08
C GLY A 591 -8.87 -15.63 -29.65
N THR A 592 -8.84 -15.29 -28.37
CA THR A 592 -7.67 -14.72 -27.72
C THR A 592 -6.94 -15.83 -26.98
N TYR A 593 -5.66 -15.97 -27.25
CA TYR A 593 -4.78 -16.96 -26.62
C TYR A 593 -3.60 -16.26 -26.00
N GLU A 594 -3.17 -16.74 -24.85
CA GLU A 594 -1.99 -16.20 -24.17
C GLU A 594 -0.91 -17.28 -24.09
N HIS A 595 0.31 -16.87 -24.29
CA HIS A 595 1.50 -17.69 -24.08
C HIS A 595 2.51 -16.88 -23.28
N THR A 596 3.00 -17.49 -22.21
CA THR A 596 4.03 -16.88 -21.40
C THR A 596 5.39 -17.34 -21.87
N VAL A 597 6.21 -16.39 -22.28
CA VAL A 597 7.62 -16.61 -22.62
C VAL A 597 8.43 -16.38 -21.35
N ILE A 598 8.99 -17.47 -20.84
CA ILE A 598 9.84 -17.42 -19.65
C ILE A 598 11.17 -16.78 -20.06
N VAL A 599 11.50 -15.67 -19.43
CA VAL A 599 12.78 -14.98 -19.66
C VAL A 599 13.68 -15.25 -18.46
N PRO A 600 14.80 -15.97 -18.64
CA PRO A 600 15.79 -16.11 -17.58
C PRO A 600 16.26 -14.70 -17.12
N ASN A 601 16.24 -14.44 -15.82
CA ASN A 601 16.61 -13.16 -15.21
C ASN A 601 15.67 -11.98 -15.52
N GLY A 602 14.40 -12.18 -15.80
CA GLY A 602 13.46 -11.13 -16.09
C GLY A 602 12.02 -11.50 -15.79
N CYS A 603 11.12 -10.53 -15.89
CA CYS A 603 9.70 -10.82 -15.91
C CYS A 603 9.34 -11.59 -17.16
N ASP A 604 8.49 -12.58 -16.99
CA ASP A 604 7.93 -13.30 -18.10
C ASP A 604 7.19 -12.36 -19.04
N SER A 605 7.40 -12.55 -20.33
CA SER A 605 6.66 -11.80 -21.34
C SER A 605 5.36 -12.53 -21.64
N ILE A 606 4.23 -11.87 -21.49
CA ILE A 606 2.93 -12.40 -21.86
C ILE A 606 2.64 -11.97 -23.29
N ILE A 607 2.62 -12.94 -24.19
CA ILE A 607 2.25 -12.72 -25.58
C ILE A 607 0.78 -13.07 -25.74
N THR A 608 -0.03 -12.07 -26.00
CA THR A 608 -1.45 -12.24 -26.30
C THR A 608 -1.62 -12.36 -27.80
N LEU A 609 -2.16 -13.48 -28.25
CA LEU A 609 -2.53 -13.69 -29.64
C LEU A 609 -4.03 -13.44 -29.85
N ILE A 610 -4.37 -12.45 -30.65
CA ILE A 610 -5.73 -12.27 -31.16
C ILE A 610 -5.78 -12.97 -32.50
N LEU A 611 -6.38 -14.17 -32.51
CA LEU A 611 -6.48 -15.01 -33.69
C LEU A 611 -7.88 -14.91 -34.30
N THR A 612 -7.98 -14.50 -35.54
CA THR A 612 -9.25 -14.40 -36.25
C THR A 612 -9.33 -15.51 -37.32
N GLU A 613 -10.51 -16.07 -37.54
CA GLU A 613 -10.76 -16.96 -38.63
C GLU A 613 -11.25 -16.13 -39.83
N HIS A 614 -10.53 -16.25 -40.96
CA HIS A 614 -10.97 -15.68 -42.20
C HIS A 614 -11.63 -16.77 -43.01
N PRO A 615 -12.90 -16.60 -43.42
CA PRO A 615 -13.54 -17.55 -44.31
C PRO A 615 -12.84 -17.53 -45.66
N ASN A 616 -12.79 -18.69 -46.33
CA ASN A 616 -12.45 -18.75 -47.76
C ASN A 616 -13.48 -17.92 -48.50
N ILE A 617 -13.07 -16.77 -49.01
CA ILE A 617 -13.97 -15.78 -49.58
C ILE A 617 -14.27 -16.20 -51.02
N SER A 618 -15.49 -16.56 -51.30
CA SER A 618 -15.97 -16.41 -52.70
C SER A 618 -16.31 -14.94 -52.87
N TYR A 619 -15.48 -14.22 -53.55
CA TYR A 619 -15.73 -12.82 -53.86
C TYR A 619 -16.50 -12.75 -55.17
N SER A 620 -17.78 -12.40 -55.11
CA SER A 620 -18.54 -12.03 -56.29
C SER A 620 -18.53 -10.52 -56.39
N TYR A 621 -18.10 -10.01 -57.49
CA TYR A 621 -18.23 -8.58 -57.78
C TYR A 621 -18.98 -8.38 -59.09
N LYS A 622 -19.70 -7.27 -59.10
CA LYS A 622 -20.38 -6.80 -60.28
C LYS A 622 -19.54 -5.75 -60.96
N ASP A 623 -19.37 -5.88 -62.24
CA ASP A 623 -18.73 -4.82 -63.03
C ASP A 623 -19.56 -4.49 -64.26
N THR A 624 -19.30 -3.30 -64.72
CA THR A 624 -20.09 -2.78 -65.81
C THR A 624 -19.19 -2.36 -66.97
N SER A 625 -19.45 -2.91 -68.15
CA SER A 625 -18.87 -2.47 -69.41
C SER A 625 -19.90 -1.77 -70.26
N TYR A 626 -19.45 -1.22 -71.36
CA TYR A 626 -20.36 -0.52 -72.29
C TYR A 626 -20.34 -1.26 -73.62
N ALA A 627 -21.50 -1.30 -74.27
CA ALA A 627 -21.65 -2.03 -75.57
C ALA A 627 -20.67 -1.57 -76.62
N CYS A 628 -19.98 -0.45 -76.42
CA CYS A 628 -18.98 0.10 -77.38
C CYS A 628 -17.52 -0.34 -77.10
N GLU A 629 -17.26 -1.19 -76.03
CA GLU A 629 -15.94 -1.65 -75.65
C GLU A 629 -15.93 -3.15 -75.28
N LYS A 630 -14.73 -3.78 -75.21
CA LYS A 630 -14.51 -5.13 -74.73
C LYS A 630 -14.11 -5.15 -73.28
N TYR A 631 -14.57 -6.11 -72.47
CA TYR A 631 -14.14 -6.32 -71.06
C TYR A 631 -13.18 -7.53 -70.99
N VAL A 632 -12.10 -7.42 -70.24
CA VAL A 632 -11.12 -8.48 -70.05
C VAL A 632 -11.20 -8.97 -68.62
N PHE A 633 -11.47 -10.30 -68.43
CA PHE A 633 -11.53 -10.91 -67.08
C PHE A 633 -10.60 -12.14 -67.07
N GLY A 634 -9.58 -12.08 -66.20
CA GLY A 634 -8.51 -13.08 -66.27
C GLY A 634 -7.84 -13.10 -67.59
N SER A 635 -7.87 -14.23 -68.26
CA SER A 635 -7.37 -14.40 -69.62
C SER A 635 -8.40 -14.11 -70.76
N ASP A 636 -9.68 -13.93 -70.35
CA ASP A 636 -10.80 -13.93 -71.31
C ASP A 636 -11.28 -12.53 -71.70
N SER A 637 -11.75 -12.38 -72.93
CA SER A 637 -12.35 -11.12 -73.43
C SER A 637 -13.86 -11.31 -73.58
N LEU A 638 -14.62 -10.47 -72.83
CA LEU A 638 -16.07 -10.60 -72.67
C LEU A 638 -16.79 -9.45 -73.37
N TYR A 639 -17.92 -9.75 -74.03
CA TYR A 639 -18.72 -8.79 -74.78
C TYR A 639 -20.21 -8.81 -74.45
N THR A 640 -20.62 -9.74 -73.59
CA THR A 640 -22.02 -9.89 -73.14
C THR A 640 -22.17 -9.92 -71.65
N SER A 641 -23.34 -9.53 -71.17
CA SER A 641 -23.67 -9.66 -69.75
C SER A 641 -23.72 -11.13 -69.31
N GLY A 642 -23.18 -11.50 -68.19
CA GLY A 642 -23.20 -12.89 -67.66
C GLY A 642 -22.33 -13.04 -66.42
N ILE A 643 -22.38 -14.22 -65.78
CA ILE A 643 -21.59 -14.56 -64.57
C ILE A 643 -20.37 -15.39 -65.05
N TYR A 644 -19.19 -14.92 -64.71
CA TYR A 644 -17.89 -15.49 -65.06
C TYR A 644 -17.12 -15.81 -63.78
N ARG A 645 -16.33 -16.86 -63.70
CA ARG A 645 -15.61 -17.31 -62.52
C ARG A 645 -14.13 -17.52 -62.79
N ASP A 646 -13.26 -17.11 -61.90
CA ASP A 646 -11.82 -17.37 -61.89
C ASP A 646 -11.33 -17.58 -60.46
N THR A 647 -10.23 -18.33 -60.28
CA THR A 647 -9.66 -18.60 -58.93
C THR A 647 -8.37 -17.80 -58.75
N LEU A 648 -8.32 -16.90 -57.78
CA LEU A 648 -7.19 -16.05 -57.49
C LEU A 648 -6.77 -16.22 -56.04
N VAL A 649 -5.48 -16.01 -55.75
CA VAL A 649 -5.01 -15.91 -54.35
C VAL A 649 -5.36 -14.51 -53.85
N ALA A 650 -6.17 -14.43 -52.79
CA ALA A 650 -6.58 -13.16 -52.19
C ALA A 650 -5.43 -12.45 -51.47
N ARG A 651 -5.57 -11.13 -51.26
CA ARG A 651 -4.61 -10.33 -50.54
C ARG A 651 -4.42 -10.76 -49.07
N ASN A 652 -5.39 -11.49 -48.52
CA ASN A 652 -5.35 -12.06 -47.18
C ASN A 652 -4.68 -13.44 -47.12
N GLY A 653 -4.12 -13.93 -48.24
CA GLY A 653 -3.40 -15.20 -48.31
C GLY A 653 -4.29 -16.45 -48.35
N CYS A 654 -5.63 -16.32 -48.35
CA CYS A 654 -6.57 -17.41 -48.49
C CYS A 654 -7.01 -17.56 -49.95
N ASP A 655 -7.27 -18.78 -50.40
CA ASP A 655 -7.79 -19.02 -51.77
C ASP A 655 -9.18 -18.38 -51.92
N SER A 656 -9.34 -17.61 -52.98
CA SER A 656 -10.63 -16.98 -53.33
C SER A 656 -11.13 -17.40 -54.67
N ILE A 657 -12.39 -17.80 -54.78
CA ILE A 657 -13.12 -17.91 -56.04
C ILE A 657 -13.67 -16.52 -56.34
N VAL A 658 -13.21 -15.93 -57.45
CA VAL A 658 -13.74 -14.64 -57.92
C VAL A 658 -14.82 -14.92 -58.94
N GLU A 659 -16.02 -14.40 -58.63
CA GLU A 659 -17.17 -14.46 -59.55
C GLU A 659 -17.47 -13.03 -60.06
N LEU A 660 -17.43 -12.85 -61.35
CA LEU A 660 -17.80 -11.60 -62.00
C LEU A 660 -19.21 -11.70 -62.56
N ASP A 661 -20.11 -10.86 -62.09
CA ASP A 661 -21.40 -10.59 -62.70
C ASP A 661 -21.26 -9.35 -63.61
N LEU A 662 -20.97 -9.59 -64.89
CA LEU A 662 -20.73 -8.52 -65.83
C LEU A 662 -22.06 -8.03 -66.45
N THR A 663 -22.28 -6.74 -66.28
CA THR A 663 -23.41 -6.07 -66.99
C THR A 663 -22.87 -5.21 -68.12
N VAL A 664 -23.31 -5.41 -69.30
CA VAL A 664 -22.97 -4.54 -70.40
C VAL A 664 -24.09 -3.54 -70.68
N LEU A 665 -23.83 -2.29 -70.40
CA LEU A 665 -24.78 -1.18 -70.49
C LEU A 665 -24.80 -0.59 -71.95
N PRO A 666 -25.93 -0.01 -72.35
CA PRO A 666 -26.03 0.68 -73.65
C PRO A 666 -25.14 1.96 -73.63
N SER A 667 -24.82 2.48 -74.82
CA SER A 667 -23.94 3.61 -75.01
C SER A 667 -24.57 4.99 -74.57
N SER A 668 -25.80 4.98 -74.07
CA SER A 668 -26.42 6.16 -73.38
C SER A 668 -27.44 5.71 -72.32
N PHE A 669 -27.39 6.27 -71.12
CA PHE A 669 -28.30 5.95 -70.01
C PHE A 669 -28.37 7.10 -69.00
N ALA A 670 -29.32 7.01 -68.01
CA ALA A 670 -29.40 7.89 -66.85
C ALA A 670 -28.93 7.17 -65.61
N ASP A 671 -28.22 7.90 -64.72
CA ASP A 671 -27.74 7.41 -63.42
C ASP A 671 -27.96 8.42 -62.32
N SER A 672 -27.85 7.96 -61.04
CA SER A 672 -27.97 8.86 -59.90
C SER A 672 -26.98 8.46 -58.77
N ILE A 673 -26.31 9.46 -58.21
CA ILE A 673 -25.39 9.29 -57.09
C ILE A 673 -25.75 10.21 -55.94
N THR A 674 -25.65 9.69 -54.71
CA THR A 674 -25.80 10.45 -53.48
C THR A 674 -24.48 10.44 -52.72
N ILE A 675 -23.97 11.64 -52.38
CA ILE A 675 -22.67 11.77 -51.69
C ILE A 675 -22.79 12.73 -50.51
N CYS A 676 -21.83 12.65 -49.61
CA CYS A 676 -21.67 13.56 -48.48
C CYS A 676 -20.94 14.83 -48.93
N ALA A 677 -21.29 15.98 -48.35
CA ALA A 677 -20.69 17.27 -48.67
C ALA A 677 -19.17 17.35 -48.44
N ASP A 678 -18.63 16.57 -47.49
CA ASP A 678 -17.19 16.47 -47.18
C ASP A 678 -16.41 15.64 -48.18
N ARG A 679 -17.11 14.90 -49.07
CA ARG A 679 -16.51 14.12 -50.15
C ARG A 679 -16.21 14.95 -51.41
N LEU A 680 -16.59 16.22 -51.39
CA LEU A 680 -16.25 17.16 -52.45
C LEU A 680 -14.84 17.75 -52.21
N PRO A 681 -14.02 17.92 -53.26
CA PRO A 681 -14.30 17.61 -54.67
C PRO A 681 -14.27 16.09 -54.96
N ILE A 682 -15.19 15.60 -55.80
CA ILE A 682 -15.32 14.22 -56.21
C ILE A 682 -15.29 14.07 -57.72
N ALA A 683 -14.61 13.05 -58.22
CA ALA A 683 -14.70 12.62 -59.59
C ALA A 683 -15.78 11.56 -59.77
N VAL A 684 -16.78 11.82 -60.57
CA VAL A 684 -17.83 10.87 -60.96
C VAL A 684 -17.81 10.72 -62.46
N TYR A 685 -17.55 9.52 -62.90
CA TYR A 685 -17.20 9.27 -64.29
C TYR A 685 -15.99 10.15 -64.71
N ASP A 686 -15.95 10.70 -65.88
CA ASP A 686 -14.86 11.57 -66.35
C ASP A 686 -15.06 13.06 -65.97
N THR A 687 -15.95 13.33 -64.97
CA THR A 687 -16.27 14.67 -64.56
C THR A 687 -15.95 14.89 -63.08
N VAL A 688 -15.22 15.98 -62.76
CA VAL A 688 -14.91 16.38 -61.37
C VAL A 688 -15.92 17.43 -60.90
N PHE A 689 -16.62 17.14 -59.84
CA PHE A 689 -17.50 18.04 -59.14
C PHE A 689 -16.73 18.76 -58.04
N GLY A 690 -16.58 20.08 -58.14
CA GLY A 690 -15.84 20.91 -57.16
C GLY A 690 -16.57 21.07 -55.83
N THR A 691 -15.95 21.78 -54.85
CA THR A 691 -16.50 22.04 -53.53
C THR A 691 -17.79 22.88 -53.52
N GLU A 692 -18.04 23.62 -54.60
CA GLU A 692 -19.22 24.46 -54.86
C GLU A 692 -20.36 23.72 -55.55
N ALA A 693 -20.21 22.43 -55.86
CA ALA A 693 -21.22 21.62 -56.50
C ALA A 693 -22.52 21.56 -55.68
N THR A 694 -23.67 21.61 -56.34
CA THR A 694 -25.00 21.51 -55.74
C THR A 694 -25.74 20.30 -56.25
N SER A 695 -26.74 19.84 -55.52
CA SER A 695 -27.65 18.79 -55.98
C SER A 695 -28.35 19.16 -57.25
N GLY A 696 -28.31 18.35 -58.29
CA GLY A 696 -28.87 18.64 -59.61
C GLY A 696 -28.64 17.48 -60.60
N VAL A 697 -29.10 17.70 -61.86
CA VAL A 697 -28.87 16.73 -62.96
C VAL A 697 -27.76 17.30 -63.85
N TYR A 698 -26.74 16.53 -64.07
CA TYR A 698 -25.56 16.89 -64.85
C TYR A 698 -25.36 15.91 -66.01
N ARG A 699 -25.04 16.44 -67.18
CA ARG A 699 -24.70 15.59 -68.31
C ARG A 699 -23.22 15.34 -68.35
N VAL A 700 -22.83 14.08 -68.10
CA VAL A 700 -21.44 13.66 -68.00
C VAL A 700 -21.12 12.61 -69.06
N LYS A 701 -19.83 12.44 -69.33
CA LYS A 701 -19.32 11.37 -70.24
C LYS A 701 -18.51 10.40 -69.38
N HIS A 702 -18.52 9.16 -69.82
CA HIS A 702 -17.59 8.18 -69.31
C HIS A 702 -17.20 7.20 -70.39
N ARG A 703 -15.89 7.12 -70.66
CA ARG A 703 -15.37 6.33 -71.76
C ARG A 703 -16.13 6.68 -73.09
N CYS A 704 -16.79 5.73 -73.65
CA CYS A 704 -17.56 5.94 -74.88
C CYS A 704 -19.06 6.26 -74.67
N ALA A 705 -19.58 6.19 -73.46
CA ALA A 705 -20.98 6.35 -73.13
C ALA A 705 -21.34 7.81 -72.68
N ARG A 706 -22.62 8.22 -72.87
CA ARG A 706 -23.21 9.48 -72.40
C ARG A 706 -24.18 9.19 -71.30
N ILE A 707 -24.07 9.94 -70.18
CA ILE A 707 -24.81 9.70 -68.92
C ILE A 707 -25.48 11.00 -68.44
N ASP A 708 -26.78 10.95 -68.19
CA ASP A 708 -27.52 12.01 -67.46
C ASP A 708 -27.47 11.65 -65.97
N LEU A 709 -26.52 12.22 -65.22
CA LEU A 709 -26.23 11.97 -63.80
C LEU A 709 -27.02 12.88 -62.88
N LYS A 710 -27.85 12.32 -62.00
CA LYS A 710 -28.49 13.04 -60.92
C LYS A 710 -27.59 12.99 -59.68
N LEU A 711 -26.97 14.10 -59.31
CA LEU A 711 -26.14 14.26 -58.13
C LEU A 711 -26.97 14.76 -56.94
N ASN A 712 -27.00 14.02 -55.85
CA ASN A 712 -27.58 14.43 -54.57
C ASN A 712 -26.47 14.61 -53.56
N ILE A 713 -26.37 15.80 -52.92
CA ILE A 713 -25.35 16.11 -51.91
C ILE A 713 -26.05 16.22 -50.55
N ILE A 714 -25.67 15.38 -49.62
CA ILE A 714 -26.15 15.34 -48.27
C ILE A 714 -25.20 16.18 -47.37
N PRO A 715 -25.73 17.12 -46.57
CA PRO A 715 -24.89 17.95 -45.72
C PRO A 715 -24.31 17.16 -44.53
N ASN A 716 -23.11 17.51 -44.10
CA ASN A 716 -22.53 17.06 -42.81
C ASN A 716 -23.03 17.96 -41.68
N ILE A 717 -23.16 17.40 -40.50
CA ILE A 717 -23.29 18.17 -39.27
C ILE A 717 -21.92 18.60 -38.74
N ASP A 718 -21.87 19.73 -38.08
CA ASP A 718 -20.66 20.28 -37.49
C ASP A 718 -20.99 21.07 -36.21
N ALA A 719 -20.21 20.84 -35.16
CA ALA A 719 -20.29 21.54 -33.90
C ALA A 719 -18.90 21.70 -33.28
N SER A 720 -18.73 22.74 -32.48
CA SER A 720 -17.54 22.93 -31.70
C SER A 720 -17.39 21.80 -30.69
N PRO A 721 -16.14 21.58 -30.12
CA PRO A 721 -16.02 20.85 -28.88
C PRO A 721 -16.98 21.37 -27.82
N PRO A 722 -17.49 20.49 -26.94
CA PRO A 722 -18.40 20.85 -25.85
C PRO A 722 -17.82 21.94 -24.94
N ILE A 723 -18.65 22.91 -24.61
CA ILE A 723 -18.30 24.00 -23.70
C ILE A 723 -19.05 23.78 -22.40
N LEU A 724 -18.29 23.50 -21.33
CA LEU A 724 -18.79 23.37 -19.96
C LEU A 724 -18.88 24.77 -19.30
N PRO A 725 -19.73 24.95 -18.28
CA PRO A 725 -19.65 26.11 -17.41
C PRO A 725 -18.33 26.15 -16.65
N ASP A 726 -17.91 27.33 -16.21
CA ASP A 726 -16.65 27.54 -15.47
C ASP A 726 -16.61 26.76 -14.16
N GLU A 727 -17.76 26.53 -13.54
CA GLU A 727 -17.93 25.79 -12.30
C GLU A 727 -19.19 24.91 -12.39
N ILE A 728 -19.11 23.68 -11.91
CA ILE A 728 -20.23 22.76 -11.70
C ILE A 728 -20.19 22.39 -10.22
N CYS A 729 -21.13 22.93 -9.45
CA CYS A 729 -21.11 22.78 -7.99
C CYS A 729 -21.96 21.59 -7.54
N ALA A 730 -21.55 20.88 -6.53
CA ALA A 730 -22.26 19.71 -6.01
C ALA A 730 -23.67 20.02 -5.48
N ASP A 731 -23.98 21.29 -5.22
CA ASP A 731 -25.30 21.77 -4.79
C ASP A 731 -26.08 22.48 -5.91
N ASP A 732 -25.58 22.49 -7.14
CA ASP A 732 -26.37 22.89 -8.30
C ASP A 732 -27.39 21.80 -8.63
N ARG A 733 -28.48 22.18 -9.27
CA ARG A 733 -29.51 21.22 -9.70
C ARG A 733 -29.25 20.66 -11.08
N HIS A 734 -28.70 21.46 -11.95
CA HIS A 734 -28.38 21.12 -13.33
C HIS A 734 -27.30 22.05 -13.89
N PHE A 735 -26.68 21.64 -14.96
CA PHE A 735 -25.79 22.47 -15.76
C PHE A 735 -25.99 22.20 -17.25
N SER A 736 -25.54 23.14 -18.10
CA SER A 736 -25.68 23.01 -19.54
C SER A 736 -24.35 22.78 -20.23
N ILE A 737 -24.28 21.81 -21.12
CA ILE A 737 -23.17 21.56 -22.05
C ILE A 737 -23.55 22.22 -23.39
N ARG A 738 -22.80 23.21 -23.82
CA ARG A 738 -23.12 24.02 -25.01
C ARG A 738 -22.26 23.65 -26.21
N PHE A 739 -22.85 23.82 -27.39
CA PHE A 739 -22.19 23.61 -28.67
C PHE A 739 -22.41 24.83 -29.57
N THR A 740 -21.42 25.18 -30.38
CA THR A 740 -21.49 26.27 -31.33
C THR A 740 -21.13 25.79 -32.73
N LYS A 741 -21.47 26.54 -33.74
CA LYS A 741 -21.02 26.24 -35.11
C LYS A 741 -19.54 26.56 -35.26
N THR A 742 -18.79 25.66 -35.89
CA THR A 742 -17.39 25.95 -36.25
C THR A 742 -17.29 26.76 -37.55
N LYS A 743 -18.27 26.60 -38.44
CA LYS A 743 -18.37 27.33 -39.73
C LYS A 743 -19.76 27.95 -39.90
N SER A 744 -19.84 29.10 -40.52
CA SER A 744 -21.09 29.83 -40.71
C SER A 744 -22.15 29.05 -41.51
N ASN A 745 -21.72 28.21 -42.46
CA ASN A 745 -22.56 27.39 -43.31
C ASN A 745 -22.80 25.96 -42.79
N ALA A 746 -22.22 25.61 -41.64
CA ALA A 746 -22.38 24.29 -41.06
C ALA A 746 -23.83 24.09 -40.52
N LYS A 747 -24.31 22.86 -40.58
CA LYS A 747 -25.58 22.45 -39.98
C LYS A 747 -25.30 21.95 -38.57
N LEU A 748 -25.90 22.55 -37.53
CA LEU A 748 -25.85 22.02 -36.19
C LEU A 748 -26.64 20.70 -36.08
N PRO A 749 -26.16 19.75 -35.27
CA PRO A 749 -26.93 18.56 -34.92
C PRO A 749 -28.24 18.93 -34.22
N THR A 750 -29.22 18.08 -34.31
CA THR A 750 -30.55 18.34 -33.71
C THR A 750 -30.84 17.41 -32.52
N HIS A 751 -30.11 16.34 -32.41
CA HIS A 751 -30.30 15.33 -31.36
C HIS A 751 -28.97 14.93 -30.70
N TYR A 752 -29.09 14.42 -29.49
CA TYR A 752 -27.96 13.91 -28.72
C TYR A 752 -28.29 12.58 -28.04
N LYS A 753 -27.24 11.82 -27.72
CA LYS A 753 -27.19 10.80 -26.67
C LYS A 753 -26.06 11.15 -25.74
N ILE A 754 -26.27 10.96 -24.45
CA ILE A 754 -25.24 11.07 -23.40
C ILE A 754 -25.22 9.77 -22.61
N ALA A 755 -24.04 9.20 -22.42
CA ALA A 755 -23.80 8.00 -21.63
C ALA A 755 -22.73 8.28 -20.59
N PHE A 756 -22.96 7.89 -19.36
CA PHE A 756 -22.06 8.14 -18.25
C PHE A 756 -21.25 6.89 -17.89
N ASP A 757 -20.06 7.08 -17.35
CA ASP A 757 -19.24 5.99 -16.86
C ASP A 757 -19.86 5.32 -15.62
N GLY A 758 -19.35 4.13 -15.26
CA GLY A 758 -19.89 3.38 -14.12
C GLY A 758 -19.76 4.11 -12.78
N LYS A 759 -18.79 5.03 -12.64
CA LYS A 759 -18.61 5.87 -11.45
C LYS A 759 -19.75 6.92 -11.36
N ALA A 760 -20.00 7.62 -12.44
CA ALA A 760 -21.08 8.63 -12.51
C ALA A 760 -22.47 8.00 -12.30
N LEU A 761 -22.72 6.83 -12.92
CA LEU A 761 -23.99 6.10 -12.76
C LEU A 761 -24.24 5.70 -11.31
N ARG A 762 -23.20 5.27 -10.56
CA ARG A 762 -23.36 4.95 -9.12
C ARG A 762 -23.68 6.17 -8.27
N GLN A 763 -23.31 7.35 -8.69
CA GLN A 763 -23.65 8.61 -8.01
C GLN A 763 -25.02 9.16 -8.39
N GLY A 764 -25.69 8.51 -9.36
CA GLY A 764 -27.05 8.87 -9.74
C GLY A 764 -27.19 9.66 -11.04
N PHE A 765 -26.11 9.93 -11.77
CA PHE A 765 -26.23 10.39 -13.14
C PHE A 765 -26.96 9.34 -13.98
N ALA A 766 -27.69 9.76 -14.98
CA ALA A 766 -28.46 8.87 -15.83
C ALA A 766 -28.12 9.11 -17.30
N ASP A 767 -27.95 8.00 -18.04
CA ASP A 767 -27.86 8.06 -19.49
C ASP A 767 -29.14 8.67 -20.08
N GLY A 768 -28.98 9.45 -21.13
CA GLY A 768 -30.10 10.15 -21.74
C GLY A 768 -29.96 10.34 -23.24
N SER A 769 -31.06 10.64 -23.86
CA SER A 769 -31.10 11.07 -25.25
C SER A 769 -32.23 12.07 -25.47
N GLY A 770 -32.03 12.96 -26.38
CA GLY A 770 -33.03 14.02 -26.60
C GLY A 770 -32.72 14.88 -27.81
N ARG A 771 -33.47 15.95 -27.88
CA ARG A 771 -33.31 17.02 -28.84
C ARG A 771 -32.43 18.10 -28.20
N LEU A 772 -31.45 18.63 -28.93
CA LEU A 772 -30.70 19.79 -28.47
C LEU A 772 -31.64 20.99 -28.26
N GLY A 773 -31.46 21.69 -27.16
CA GLY A 773 -32.21 22.89 -26.81
C GLY A 773 -32.05 24.00 -27.85
N SER A 774 -32.86 25.04 -27.75
CA SER A 774 -32.82 26.18 -28.66
C SER A 774 -31.47 26.93 -28.66
N ALA A 775 -30.72 26.84 -27.59
CA ALA A 775 -29.36 27.36 -27.46
C ALA A 775 -28.27 26.38 -27.94
N SER A 776 -28.62 25.24 -28.56
CA SER A 776 -27.72 24.14 -28.94
C SER A 776 -26.99 23.59 -27.74
N ASP A 777 -27.73 23.32 -26.66
CA ASP A 777 -27.22 22.81 -25.38
C ASP A 777 -27.89 21.48 -24.96
N ILE A 778 -27.19 20.77 -24.08
CA ILE A 778 -27.68 19.61 -23.33
C ILE A 778 -27.76 20.04 -21.88
N GLU A 779 -28.93 19.93 -21.29
CA GLU A 779 -29.11 20.09 -19.85
C GLU A 779 -28.91 18.79 -19.14
N VAL A 780 -28.04 18.78 -18.12
CA VAL A 780 -27.66 17.61 -17.32
C VAL A 780 -28.05 17.90 -15.87
N ASP A 781 -28.83 17.00 -15.30
CA ASP A 781 -29.21 17.07 -13.88
C ASP A 781 -28.05 16.59 -13.01
N ILE A 782 -27.81 17.28 -11.90
CA ILE A 782 -26.83 16.91 -10.90
C ILE A 782 -27.55 16.11 -9.81
N PRO A 783 -27.13 14.86 -9.53
CA PRO A 783 -27.72 14.09 -8.45
C PRO A 783 -27.55 14.77 -7.07
N ASP A 784 -28.54 14.60 -6.19
CA ASP A 784 -28.48 15.10 -4.81
C ASP A 784 -28.84 13.95 -3.84
N PRO A 785 -27.90 13.49 -2.99
CA PRO A 785 -26.52 13.95 -2.83
C PRO A 785 -25.58 13.44 -3.92
N ILE A 786 -24.55 14.22 -4.25
CA ILE A 786 -23.44 13.83 -5.10
C ILE A 786 -22.12 14.05 -4.40
N GLU A 787 -21.19 13.14 -4.59
CA GLU A 787 -19.82 13.26 -4.10
C GLU A 787 -19.00 14.17 -5.04
N PRO A 788 -18.35 15.23 -4.54
CA PRO A 788 -17.46 16.06 -5.38
C PRO A 788 -16.30 15.22 -5.91
N ASP A 789 -16.20 15.13 -7.24
CA ASP A 789 -15.21 14.31 -7.92
C ASP A 789 -15.19 14.58 -9.44
N TYR A 790 -14.33 13.88 -10.19
CA TYR A 790 -14.30 13.88 -11.64
C TYR A 790 -15.12 12.72 -12.19
N TYR A 791 -16.10 13.01 -13.03
CA TYR A 791 -16.97 12.04 -13.69
C TYR A 791 -16.75 12.07 -15.20
N GLN A 792 -17.03 10.97 -15.89
CA GLN A 792 -16.87 10.91 -17.33
C GLN A 792 -18.20 10.67 -18.03
N CYS A 793 -18.38 11.30 -19.17
CA CYS A 793 -19.49 11.00 -20.07
C CYS A 793 -19.06 11.03 -21.53
N HIS A 794 -19.74 10.24 -22.33
CA HIS A 794 -19.64 10.21 -23.78
C HIS A 794 -20.88 10.84 -24.41
N ILE A 795 -20.70 11.77 -25.33
CA ILE A 795 -21.77 12.45 -26.03
C ILE A 795 -21.72 12.10 -27.51
N GLU A 796 -22.83 11.62 -28.03
CA GLU A 796 -23.08 11.41 -29.46
C GLU A 796 -24.07 12.47 -29.96
N LEU A 797 -23.67 13.26 -30.94
CA LEU A 797 -24.54 14.26 -31.58
C LEU A 797 -24.90 13.80 -33.00
N TYR A 798 -26.19 13.82 -33.34
CA TYR A 798 -26.69 13.38 -34.64
C TYR A 798 -27.91 14.17 -35.09
N ASP A 799 -28.32 13.91 -36.33
CA ASP A 799 -29.55 14.46 -36.89
C ASP A 799 -30.47 13.32 -37.34
N THR A 800 -31.79 13.47 -37.18
CA THR A 800 -32.78 12.50 -37.68
C THR A 800 -33.04 12.66 -39.17
N ALA A 801 -32.72 13.79 -39.77
CA ALA A 801 -32.65 13.94 -41.22
C ALA A 801 -31.38 13.27 -41.71
N ALA A 802 -31.42 12.76 -42.98
CA ALA A 802 -30.26 12.18 -43.58
C ALA A 802 -29.05 13.11 -43.52
N THR A 803 -28.05 12.71 -42.68
CA THR A 803 -26.75 13.37 -42.58
C THR A 803 -25.65 12.32 -42.74
N CYS A 804 -24.47 12.77 -43.07
CA CYS A 804 -23.37 11.86 -43.41
C CYS A 804 -22.49 11.47 -42.23
N ASN A 805 -22.61 12.17 -41.11
CA ASN A 805 -21.76 11.95 -39.93
C ASN A 805 -22.54 12.09 -38.64
N THR A 806 -21.96 11.49 -37.61
CA THR A 806 -22.28 11.64 -36.20
C THR A 806 -21.04 12.20 -35.50
N LEU A 807 -21.20 13.09 -34.57
CA LEU A 807 -20.09 13.65 -33.78
C LEU A 807 -20.02 12.97 -32.41
N HIS A 808 -18.81 12.64 -31.95
CA HIS A 808 -18.58 11.97 -30.68
C HIS A 808 -17.61 12.78 -29.83
N TYR A 809 -17.90 12.92 -28.54
CA TYR A 809 -17.10 13.67 -27.57
C TYR A 809 -17.04 12.93 -26.25
N ASP A 810 -15.83 12.76 -25.73
CA ASP A 810 -15.58 12.29 -24.37
C ASP A 810 -15.27 13.47 -23.48
N LEU A 811 -15.95 13.56 -22.32
CA LEU A 811 -15.85 14.66 -21.40
C LEU A 811 -15.53 14.19 -20.00
N VAL A 812 -14.72 14.98 -19.31
CA VAL A 812 -14.54 14.90 -17.88
C VAL A 812 -15.33 16.04 -17.23
N LEU A 813 -16.23 15.69 -16.34
CA LEU A 813 -17.10 16.61 -15.61
C LEU A 813 -16.57 16.79 -14.19
N PRO A 814 -15.91 17.91 -13.87
CA PRO A 814 -15.47 18.20 -12.52
C PRO A 814 -16.66 18.72 -11.69
N VAL A 815 -17.22 17.89 -10.81
CA VAL A 815 -18.23 18.33 -9.85
C VAL A 815 -17.51 18.82 -8.61
N LEU A 816 -17.52 20.11 -8.39
CA LEU A 816 -16.79 20.83 -7.37
C LEU A 816 -17.51 20.79 -6.03
N TYR A 817 -16.78 20.96 -4.91
CA TYR A 817 -17.43 21.22 -3.63
C TYR A 817 -18.28 22.49 -3.69
N SER A 818 -19.45 22.45 -3.04
CA SER A 818 -20.30 23.63 -2.91
C SER A 818 -19.53 24.84 -2.39
N ALA A 819 -19.81 26.02 -2.91
CA ALA A 819 -19.25 27.25 -2.37
C ALA A 819 -19.56 27.46 -0.87
N ARG A 820 -20.59 26.80 -0.34
CA ARG A 820 -20.99 26.87 1.08
C ARG A 820 -20.00 26.26 2.05
N ILE A 821 -19.07 25.45 1.56
CA ILE A 821 -17.94 24.94 2.38
C ILE A 821 -17.00 26.08 2.77
N LEU A 822 -16.94 27.14 1.95
CA LEU A 822 -16.15 28.33 2.18
C LEU A 822 -16.98 29.36 2.95
N THR A 823 -16.49 29.77 4.09
CA THR A 823 -17.15 30.80 4.90
C THR A 823 -16.25 31.99 5.06
N GLN A 824 -16.72 33.14 4.62
CA GLN A 824 -16.08 34.41 4.97
C GLN A 824 -16.32 34.70 6.45
N MET A 825 -15.20 34.89 7.18
CA MET A 825 -15.20 35.18 8.60
C MET A 825 -14.70 36.59 8.83
N TRP A 826 -15.33 37.61 8.64
CA TRP A 826 -14.90 39.03 8.64
C TRP A 826 -14.33 39.47 7.28
N ASN A 827 -13.70 40.61 7.28
CA ASN A 827 -13.19 41.23 6.07
C ASN A 827 -11.80 40.75 5.65
N ASP A 828 -11.20 39.83 6.39
CA ASP A 828 -9.80 39.40 6.23
C ASP A 828 -9.57 37.89 6.21
N VAL A 829 -10.62 37.07 6.47
CA VAL A 829 -10.51 35.62 6.55
C VAL A 829 -11.55 34.91 5.69
N ILE A 830 -11.14 33.87 4.97
CA ILE A 830 -12.03 32.84 4.41
C ILE A 830 -11.55 31.49 4.95
N ALA A 831 -12.47 30.70 5.48
CA ALA A 831 -12.18 29.38 6.05
C ALA A 831 -13.03 28.27 5.39
N VAL A 832 -12.46 27.08 5.33
CA VAL A 832 -13.19 25.86 4.95
C VAL A 832 -13.95 25.34 6.16
N LEU A 833 -15.30 25.31 6.09
CA LEU A 833 -16.18 24.77 7.13
C LEU A 833 -16.98 23.61 6.55
N ASN A 834 -16.39 22.44 6.59
CA ASN A 834 -16.84 21.24 5.89
C ASN A 834 -17.98 20.49 6.58
N GLU A 835 -18.00 20.42 7.93
CA GLU A 835 -18.89 19.53 8.70
C GLU A 835 -20.38 19.73 8.39
N ARG A 836 -20.76 20.93 7.99
CA ARG A 836 -22.16 21.31 7.78
C ARG A 836 -22.63 21.18 6.33
N TYR A 837 -21.73 21.20 5.36
CA TYR A 837 -22.10 21.47 3.96
C TYR A 837 -21.65 20.41 2.95
N ASN A 838 -20.72 19.52 3.20
CA ASN A 838 -20.25 18.55 2.22
C ASN A 838 -19.86 17.20 2.85
N GLY A 839 -20.77 16.64 3.58
CA GLY A 839 -20.62 15.26 4.10
C GLY A 839 -19.55 15.08 5.19
N GLY A 840 -18.90 16.17 5.65
CA GLY A 840 -17.92 16.09 6.72
C GLY A 840 -16.57 15.48 6.32
N TYR A 841 -16.22 15.52 5.03
CA TYR A 841 -14.93 15.00 4.55
C TYR A 841 -13.75 15.64 5.25
N ARG A 842 -12.68 14.87 5.45
CA ARG A 842 -11.41 15.37 5.96
C ARG A 842 -10.46 15.65 4.81
N PHE A 843 -9.66 16.72 4.96
CA PHE A 843 -8.72 17.16 3.94
C PHE A 843 -7.30 17.19 4.49
N SER A 844 -6.37 16.63 3.73
CA SER A 844 -4.94 16.59 4.06
C SER A 844 -4.17 17.78 3.52
N ASP A 845 -4.62 18.40 2.43
CA ASP A 845 -3.94 19.55 1.81
C ASP A 845 -4.93 20.58 1.31
N TYR A 846 -4.48 21.86 1.28
CA TYR A 846 -5.26 23.02 0.87
C TYR A 846 -4.41 23.89 -0.04
N THR A 847 -4.95 24.26 -1.20
CA THR A 847 -4.36 25.26 -2.08
C THR A 847 -5.39 26.33 -2.40
N TRP A 848 -5.08 27.58 -2.10
CA TRP A 848 -6.02 28.71 -2.27
C TRP A 848 -5.79 29.46 -3.56
N TYR A 849 -6.87 29.93 -4.15
CA TYR A 849 -6.87 30.65 -5.41
C TYR A 849 -7.66 31.95 -5.27
N LYS A 850 -7.15 33.00 -5.93
CA LYS A 850 -7.85 34.26 -6.18
C LYS A 850 -7.90 34.50 -7.68
N ASN A 851 -9.08 34.56 -8.25
CA ASN A 851 -9.29 34.65 -9.71
C ASN A 851 -8.48 33.58 -10.48
N ASP A 852 -8.48 32.35 -9.99
CA ASP A 852 -7.77 31.19 -10.52
C ASP A 852 -6.23 31.26 -10.46
N ILE A 853 -5.67 32.26 -9.81
CA ILE A 853 -4.25 32.39 -9.54
C ILE A 853 -3.98 31.86 -8.12
N VAL A 854 -2.99 30.97 -7.97
CA VAL A 854 -2.60 30.42 -6.68
C VAL A 854 -2.16 31.52 -5.73
N ILE A 855 -2.63 31.47 -4.48
CA ILE A 855 -2.12 32.29 -3.38
C ILE A 855 -0.96 31.55 -2.74
N GLU A 856 0.26 31.93 -3.09
CA GLU A 856 1.47 31.25 -2.66
C GLU A 856 1.64 31.24 -1.12
N GLY A 857 2.10 30.10 -0.58
CA GLY A 857 2.39 29.90 0.84
C GLY A 857 1.19 29.65 1.75
N GLU A 858 -0.03 29.66 1.23
CA GLU A 858 -1.25 29.38 2.02
C GLU A 858 -1.68 27.91 1.88
N LYS A 859 -1.33 27.10 2.87
CA LYS A 859 -1.61 25.65 2.95
C LYS A 859 -2.55 25.26 4.09
N ARG A 860 -3.14 26.21 4.78
CA ARG A 860 -4.05 26.00 5.91
C ARG A 860 -5.49 25.86 5.43
N SER A 861 -6.35 25.28 6.29
CA SER A 861 -7.80 25.24 6.05
C SER A 861 -8.48 26.62 5.99
N PHE A 862 -7.71 27.69 6.08
CA PHE A 862 -8.16 29.07 5.95
C PHE A 862 -7.08 29.96 5.33
N ILE A 863 -7.49 31.01 4.63
CA ILE A 863 -6.60 32.13 4.29
C ILE A 863 -6.84 33.29 5.24
N TYR A 864 -5.76 33.98 5.55
CA TYR A 864 -5.79 35.19 6.37
C TYR A 864 -4.92 36.28 5.73
N ILE A 865 -5.54 37.42 5.41
CA ILE A 865 -4.83 38.57 4.83
C ILE A 865 -4.18 39.39 5.94
N ARG A 866 -2.86 39.20 6.11
CA ARG A 866 -2.09 39.96 7.11
C ARG A 866 -2.07 41.45 6.74
N HIS A 867 -2.45 42.29 7.67
CA HIS A 867 -2.41 43.77 7.53
C HIS A 867 -3.21 44.32 6.34
N GLY A 868 -4.31 43.63 5.98
CA GLY A 868 -5.17 44.03 4.87
C GLY A 868 -6.57 43.44 4.99
N GLN A 869 -7.31 43.55 3.94
CA GLN A 869 -8.66 43.01 3.80
C GLN A 869 -8.69 42.09 2.58
N LEU A 870 -9.71 41.23 2.51
CA LEU A 870 -10.04 40.50 1.29
C LEU A 870 -10.37 41.47 0.17
N ASP A 871 -10.01 41.12 -1.04
CA ASP A 871 -10.42 41.91 -2.21
C ASP A 871 -11.88 41.63 -2.55
N PHE A 872 -12.75 42.54 -2.14
CA PHE A 872 -14.19 42.43 -2.38
C PHE A 872 -14.50 42.56 -3.88
N GLY A 873 -15.38 41.68 -4.36
CA GLY A 873 -15.67 41.57 -5.79
C GLY A 873 -14.69 40.64 -6.56
N GLN A 874 -13.68 40.09 -5.94
CA GLN A 874 -12.81 39.05 -6.53
C GLN A 874 -13.25 37.66 -6.11
N ARG A 875 -13.03 36.67 -6.97
CA ARG A 875 -13.41 35.28 -6.72
C ARG A 875 -12.31 34.57 -5.92
N TYR A 876 -12.69 33.89 -4.83
CA TYR A 876 -11.82 33.05 -4.04
C TYR A 876 -12.35 31.61 -4.04
N ARG A 877 -11.44 30.64 -4.16
CA ARG A 877 -11.76 29.20 -4.02
C ARG A 877 -10.58 28.45 -3.46
N ALA A 878 -10.84 27.26 -2.92
CA ALA A 878 -9.82 26.35 -2.45
C ALA A 878 -9.80 25.07 -3.30
N GLU A 879 -8.66 24.50 -3.49
CA GLU A 879 -8.50 23.11 -3.96
C GLU A 879 -8.15 22.27 -2.75
N LEU A 880 -8.91 21.19 -2.53
CA LEU A 880 -8.91 20.38 -1.34
C LEU A 880 -8.51 18.96 -1.72
N THR A 881 -7.55 18.37 -0.97
CA THR A 881 -7.18 16.97 -1.13
C THR A 881 -7.86 16.16 -0.04
N ARG A 882 -8.69 15.20 -0.41
CA ARG A 882 -9.36 14.32 0.55
C ARG A 882 -8.38 13.35 1.20
N SER A 883 -8.53 13.15 2.50
CA SER A 883 -7.65 12.25 3.27
C SER A 883 -7.97 10.77 3.06
N ASP A 884 -9.17 10.43 2.61
CA ASP A 884 -9.68 9.05 2.49
C ASP A 884 -9.37 8.40 1.14
N ASN A 885 -9.23 9.19 0.07
CA ASN A 885 -9.05 8.67 -1.28
C ASN A 885 -8.06 9.48 -2.12
N GLY A 886 -7.41 10.50 -1.54
CA GLY A 886 -6.45 11.36 -2.22
C GLY A 886 -7.02 12.23 -3.35
N VAL A 887 -8.33 12.22 -3.59
CA VAL A 887 -8.95 13.02 -4.65
C VAL A 887 -8.74 14.49 -4.37
N ARG A 888 -8.16 15.17 -5.36
CA ARG A 888 -7.87 16.60 -5.32
C ARG A 888 -8.85 17.35 -6.21
N ILE A 889 -9.72 18.15 -5.61
CA ILE A 889 -10.75 18.89 -6.36
C ILE A 889 -11.00 20.26 -5.75
N LYS A 890 -11.42 21.20 -6.59
CA LYS A 890 -11.68 22.58 -6.19
C LYS A 890 -13.05 22.74 -5.54
N THR A 891 -13.20 23.80 -4.77
CA THR A 891 -14.51 24.32 -4.40
C THR A 891 -15.03 25.24 -5.49
N CYS A 892 -16.34 25.42 -5.57
CA CYS A 892 -16.92 26.58 -6.22
C CYS A 892 -16.46 27.84 -5.50
N SER A 893 -16.41 28.92 -6.24
CA SER A 893 -15.88 30.20 -5.74
C SER A 893 -16.89 30.98 -4.90
N ILE A 894 -16.38 31.74 -3.95
CA ILE A 894 -17.14 32.79 -3.28
C ILE A 894 -16.57 34.17 -3.66
N ILE A 895 -17.43 35.15 -3.64
CA ILE A 895 -17.06 36.57 -3.75
C ILE A 895 -17.28 37.19 -2.38
N PRO A 896 -16.21 37.52 -1.66
CA PRO A 896 -16.34 38.13 -0.35
C PRO A 896 -17.16 39.41 -0.40
N GLN A 897 -17.98 39.62 0.63
CA GLN A 897 -18.77 40.81 0.79
C GLN A 897 -18.17 41.68 1.88
N TYR A 898 -18.13 42.97 1.67
CA TYR A 898 -17.72 43.88 2.72
C TYR A 898 -18.77 43.91 3.83
N HIS A 899 -18.33 43.49 5.03
CA HIS A 899 -19.16 43.63 6.22
C HIS A 899 -18.90 45.01 6.81
N ASN A 900 -19.92 45.78 6.91
CA ASN A 900 -19.89 47.09 7.56
C ASN A 900 -19.87 46.88 9.07
N ASP A 901 -18.73 46.34 9.59
CA ASP A 901 -18.56 46.17 11.00
C ASP A 901 -18.41 47.54 11.67
N ILE A 902 -19.12 47.71 12.77
CA ILE A 902 -19.01 48.92 13.61
C ILE A 902 -17.58 49.10 14.10
N THR A 903 -16.83 47.97 14.15
CA THR A 903 -15.45 47.89 14.57
C THR A 903 -14.61 47.01 13.65
N GLN A 904 -13.36 47.43 13.47
CA GLN A 904 -12.35 46.67 12.74
C GLN A 904 -11.17 46.37 13.67
N TYR A 905 -10.74 45.11 13.76
CA TYR A 905 -9.59 44.70 14.53
C TYR A 905 -9.01 43.41 13.92
N PRO A 906 -7.68 43.12 14.13
CA PRO A 906 -7.08 41.93 13.63
C PRO A 906 -7.64 40.68 14.34
N THR A 907 -7.99 39.63 13.57
CA THR A 907 -8.57 38.40 14.10
C THR A 907 -7.53 37.43 14.67
N VAL A 908 -6.25 37.66 14.40
CA VAL A 908 -5.12 36.89 14.92
C VAL A 908 -4.07 37.85 15.46
N VAL A 909 -3.73 37.69 16.73
CA VAL A 909 -2.76 38.54 17.43
C VAL A 909 -1.74 37.69 18.22
N GLY A 910 -0.56 38.19 18.44
CA GLY A 910 0.40 37.56 19.34
C GLY A 910 0.01 37.69 20.80
N SER A 911 0.43 36.77 21.66
CA SER A 911 0.29 36.89 23.13
C SER A 911 0.91 38.18 23.61
N ARG A 912 0.17 38.97 24.42
CA ARG A 912 0.54 40.30 24.90
C ARG A 912 0.88 41.34 23.82
N GLN A 913 0.55 41.06 22.56
CA GLN A 913 0.77 42.01 21.47
C GLN A 913 -0.24 43.14 21.52
N ARG A 914 0.22 44.38 21.35
CA ARG A 914 -0.67 45.51 21.11
C ARG A 914 -1.25 45.46 19.72
N PHE A 915 -2.54 45.72 19.62
CA PHE A 915 -3.24 45.79 18.34
C PHE A 915 -4.30 46.90 18.34
N ALA A 916 -4.51 47.48 17.20
CA ALA A 916 -5.48 48.53 17.01
C ALA A 916 -6.90 48.00 16.81
N VAL A 917 -7.87 48.61 17.47
CA VAL A 917 -9.30 48.46 17.22
C VAL A 917 -9.79 49.79 16.65
N VAL A 918 -10.29 49.77 15.43
CA VAL A 918 -10.86 50.94 14.78
C VAL A 918 -12.38 50.86 14.90
N SER A 919 -13.00 51.89 15.41
CA SER A 919 -14.45 51.97 15.61
C SER A 919 -15.04 53.26 15.01
N THR A 920 -16.23 53.18 14.47
CA THR A 920 -16.97 54.31 13.94
C THR A 920 -17.68 55.12 15.02
N ARG A 921 -17.62 54.65 16.28
CA ARG A 921 -18.22 55.32 17.45
C ARG A 921 -17.59 54.83 18.76
N SER A 922 -17.80 55.53 19.85
CA SER A 922 -17.29 55.09 21.15
C SER A 922 -18.08 53.93 21.69
N LEU A 923 -17.34 52.83 22.06
CA LEU A 923 -17.88 51.54 22.52
C LEU A 923 -17.13 51.04 23.74
N THR A 924 -17.72 50.07 24.44
CA THR A 924 -17.02 49.21 25.40
C THR A 924 -16.78 47.87 24.78
N LEU A 925 -15.53 47.42 24.72
CA LEU A 925 -15.12 46.11 24.20
C LEU A 925 -14.74 45.22 25.36
N GLU A 926 -15.32 44.04 25.42
CA GLU A 926 -14.95 42.97 26.33
C GLU A 926 -14.28 41.82 25.55
N ILE A 927 -13.15 41.35 26.04
CA ILE A 927 -12.52 40.12 25.61
C ILE A 927 -12.92 39.01 26.59
N GLN A 928 -13.58 37.99 26.14
CA GLN A 928 -14.09 36.90 26.96
C GLN A 928 -13.49 35.56 26.50
N THR A 929 -13.36 34.59 27.43
CA THR A 929 -13.08 33.19 27.07
C THR A 929 -14.26 32.60 26.29
N ILE A 930 -14.06 31.47 25.61
CA ILE A 930 -15.15 30.73 24.97
C ILE A 930 -16.25 30.29 25.93
N ALA A 931 -15.94 30.21 27.22
CA ALA A 931 -16.91 29.91 28.30
C ALA A 931 -17.64 31.18 28.81
N GLY A 932 -17.37 32.37 28.23
CA GLY A 932 -18.03 33.64 28.59
C GLY A 932 -17.42 34.39 29.77
N ALA A 933 -16.30 33.93 30.32
CA ALA A 933 -15.60 34.66 31.40
C ALA A 933 -14.84 35.87 30.84
N ILE A 934 -15.08 37.07 31.38
CA ILE A 934 -14.42 38.31 30.95
C ILE A 934 -12.94 38.27 31.34
N VAL A 935 -12.08 38.44 30.35
CA VAL A 935 -10.61 38.51 30.50
C VAL A 935 -10.14 39.92 30.62
N SER A 936 -10.68 40.83 29.83
CA SER A 936 -10.39 42.27 29.87
C SER A 936 -11.55 43.08 29.30
N THR A 937 -11.62 44.35 29.74
CA THR A 937 -12.61 45.32 29.26
C THR A 937 -11.89 46.61 28.88
N HIS A 938 -12.18 47.09 27.66
CA HIS A 938 -11.55 48.30 27.09
C HIS A 938 -12.59 49.31 26.65
N LYS A 939 -12.29 50.58 26.84
CA LYS A 939 -13.06 51.64 26.22
C LYS A 939 -12.46 51.98 24.86
N ILE A 940 -13.21 51.81 23.82
CA ILE A 940 -12.83 52.09 22.45
C ILE A 940 -13.41 53.45 22.07
N ALA A 941 -12.55 54.38 21.71
CA ALA A 941 -12.97 55.71 21.21
C ALA A 941 -13.35 55.59 19.72
N GLU A 942 -14.10 56.57 19.21
CA GLU A 942 -14.25 56.72 17.76
C GLU A 942 -12.88 56.99 17.13
N GLY A 943 -12.58 56.26 16.07
CA GLY A 943 -11.27 56.18 15.42
C GLY A 943 -10.49 54.94 15.89
N SER A 944 -9.20 55.01 15.99
CA SER A 944 -8.31 53.92 16.37
C SER A 944 -7.95 53.93 17.85
N THR A 945 -8.15 52.84 18.55
CA THR A 945 -7.76 52.60 19.93
C THR A 945 -6.85 51.39 20.04
N GLU A 946 -5.66 51.50 20.64
CA GLU A 946 -4.79 50.37 20.85
C GLU A 946 -5.13 49.67 22.19
N ILE A 947 -5.23 48.33 22.10
CA ILE A 947 -5.46 47.47 23.29
C ILE A 947 -4.46 46.32 23.31
N ASP A 948 -4.25 45.71 24.47
CA ASP A 948 -3.36 44.57 24.61
C ASP A 948 -4.13 43.23 24.42
N ALA A 949 -3.53 42.31 23.71
CA ALA A 949 -4.06 40.95 23.56
C ALA A 949 -3.90 40.16 24.89
N PRO A 950 -4.81 39.21 25.16
CA PRO A 950 -4.65 38.28 26.28
C PRO A 950 -3.27 37.62 26.34
N GLU A 951 -2.80 37.32 27.57
CA GLU A 951 -1.55 36.63 27.77
C GLU A 951 -1.60 35.17 27.35
N ALA A 952 -2.66 34.47 27.72
CA ALA A 952 -2.82 33.05 27.37
C ALA A 952 -3.18 32.88 25.91
N ARG A 953 -2.52 31.90 25.25
CA ARG A 953 -2.82 31.52 23.89
C ARG A 953 -4.19 30.85 23.83
N GLY A 954 -4.96 31.10 22.79
CA GLY A 954 -6.29 30.51 22.64
C GLY A 954 -7.25 31.35 21.81
N ILE A 955 -8.49 30.93 21.79
CA ILE A 955 -9.59 31.61 21.09
C ILE A 955 -10.38 32.39 22.12
N TYR A 956 -10.61 33.67 21.87
CA TYR A 956 -11.38 34.55 22.71
C TYR A 956 -12.53 35.18 21.92
N ILE A 957 -13.66 35.40 22.60
CA ILE A 957 -14.80 36.13 22.07
C ILE A 957 -14.62 37.60 22.40
N VAL A 958 -14.78 38.45 21.39
CA VAL A 958 -14.83 39.90 21.54
C VAL A 958 -16.28 40.32 21.49
N VAL A 959 -16.75 40.99 22.50
CA VAL A 959 -18.14 41.50 22.57
C VAL A 959 -18.08 43.02 22.74
N MET A 960 -18.89 43.71 21.96
CA MET A 960 -18.94 45.14 21.95
C MET A 960 -20.30 45.67 22.40
N TYR A 961 -20.23 46.64 23.27
CA TYR A 961 -21.40 47.26 23.88
C TYR A 961 -21.46 48.77 23.61
N ASP A 962 -22.64 49.23 23.23
CA ASP A 962 -23.01 50.65 23.24
C ASP A 962 -23.99 50.90 24.42
N ASN A 963 -23.55 51.64 25.42
CA ASN A 963 -24.38 51.90 26.61
C ASN A 963 -25.03 50.65 27.21
N ARG A 964 -24.26 49.57 27.41
CA ARG A 964 -24.71 48.24 27.92
C ARG A 964 -25.58 47.41 26.94
N ARG A 965 -25.85 47.89 25.75
CA ARG A 965 -26.51 47.09 24.72
C ARG A 965 -25.42 46.49 23.85
N ARG A 966 -25.44 45.14 23.72
CA ARG A 966 -24.55 44.44 22.77
C ARG A 966 -24.89 44.88 21.33
N VAL A 967 -23.89 45.35 20.62
CA VAL A 967 -24.01 45.89 19.27
C VAL A 967 -23.25 45.08 18.25
N ASP A 968 -22.19 44.42 18.68
CA ASP A 968 -21.37 43.57 17.85
C ASP A 968 -20.65 42.48 18.64
N SER A 969 -20.20 41.44 17.98
CA SER A 969 -19.35 40.42 18.57
C SER A 969 -18.56 39.68 17.51
N GLY A 970 -17.35 39.31 17.87
CA GLY A 970 -16.45 38.51 17.04
C GLY A 970 -15.52 37.69 17.87
N LYS A 971 -14.42 37.24 17.30
CA LYS A 971 -13.39 36.54 18.04
C LYS A 971 -11.98 36.97 17.64
N ILE A 972 -11.04 36.78 18.54
CA ILE A 972 -9.62 36.86 18.24
C ILE A 972 -8.93 35.57 18.62
N ILE A 973 -7.91 35.22 17.86
CA ILE A 973 -7.02 34.07 18.10
C ILE A 973 -5.71 34.65 18.61
N VAL A 974 -5.33 34.26 19.81
CA VAL A 974 -4.05 34.65 20.43
C VAL A 974 -3.06 33.50 20.20
N LYS A 975 -1.98 33.75 19.46
CA LYS A 975 -0.93 32.81 19.14
C LYS A 975 0.24 32.87 20.09
#